data_bcdb3e122690c7ab3809bcb9af70476c
#
_entry.id   bcdb3e122690c7ab3809bcb9af70476c
#
_cell.length_a   1.000
_cell.length_b   1.000
_cell.length_c   1.000
_cell.angle_alpha   90.00
_cell.angle_beta   90.00
_cell.angle_gamma   90.00
#
_symmetry.space_group_name_H-M   'P 1'
#
loop_
_entity.id
_entity.type
_entity.pdbx_description
1 polymer ?
#
loop_
_entity_poly.entity_id
_entity_poly.type
_entity_poly.pdbx_seq_one_letter_code
_entity_poly.pdbx_strand_id
1 'polypeptide(L)'
;MRTWNVNFASVGRRFLKGSLTLTTLLLLTAGSALAQPAAEAGGEASLKVPDLSTVSFLGMNGHNLLLIGIAFCVFGLLFGMTIFMRLKNLPVHKAMLDVSELIYETCKTYLITQGKFLMLLWSFIAVVIVMYFGWLAPVPDKPISTTLPIILVFSIIGMAGSYGVAWFGIRVNTFANSRTAFASLPGKPYPVYQIPLEAGMSIGMMLISVELLMMLIILLFIPGEYSGPCFIGFAIGESLGAAALRIAGGIFTKIADIGSDLMKIVFKIKEDDARNPGVIADCTGDNAGDSVGPSADGFETYGVTGVALITFILLGVKDPRVQVQLLVWIFVMRVAMLVAAAAAYFINGAVAKARYGDAQEMNFEAPLTTLVWLTSLISVGLTYVISYLIVPVLGDPASGDPSQWWKLATIISCGTLAGAIIPELVKVFTSVNSRHVNEVVTSAKEGGASLGILSGFVAGNFSAYWLGLSMVTLMSIAYFFSQMGLGTAANMIAAPVFAFGLVAFGFLGMGPVTIAVDSYGPVTDNAQSVYELSLIEQVPNVKAEIKKDFNVEVNFDRSKDLLEENDGAGNTFKATAKPVLIGTAVVGATTMIFSIIMALTSGLTTNVDKLSLLHAPFFLGLITGGAMIYWFTGASTQAVTTGAYRAVEFIKANIKLEGSEKASVSDSKKVVEICTKYAQKGMFNIFLAVFFGTLTFAFIEPFFFIGYLISIAIFGLYQAIFMANAGAAWDNAKKIVETKLKQKGTDLHAATVIGDTVGDPFKDTSSVAMNPVIKFTTLFGLLAVELAVSLTRDQGTGLTHILALCFFAVSVFFVYRSFYGMRISSE
;
A
#
# COMPACT_ATOMS: atom_id res chain seq x y z
N MET A 1 -42.20 7.92 -7.74
CA MET A 1 -40.73 7.88 -7.78
C MET A 1 -40.20 7.85 -6.34
N ARG A 2 -39.74 6.71 -5.87
CA ARG A 2 -39.41 6.55 -4.45
C ARG A 2 -37.92 6.86 -4.24
N THR A 3 -37.61 8.02 -3.70
CA THR A 3 -36.31 8.36 -3.16
C THR A 3 -35.97 7.42 -2.02
N TRP A 4 -35.04 6.48 -2.27
CA TRP A 4 -34.49 5.65 -1.21
C TRP A 4 -33.49 6.51 -0.41
N ASN A 5 -34.03 7.30 0.53
CA ASN A 5 -33.21 7.84 1.63
C ASN A 5 -32.74 6.66 2.48
N VAL A 6 -31.59 6.11 2.14
CA VAL A 6 -30.93 5.11 2.97
C VAL A 6 -30.38 5.82 4.20
N ASN A 7 -31.19 5.85 5.25
CA ASN A 7 -30.74 6.29 6.56
C ASN A 7 -29.73 5.25 7.08
N PHE A 8 -28.44 5.56 6.98
CA PHE A 8 -27.32 4.65 7.36
C PHE A 8 -27.48 4.11 8.79
N ALA A 9 -28.08 4.89 9.71
CA ALA A 9 -28.42 4.42 11.06
C ALA A 9 -29.49 3.30 11.07
N SER A 10 -30.39 3.27 10.09
CA SER A 10 -31.43 2.21 9.99
C SER A 10 -30.92 0.97 9.27
N VAL A 11 -30.00 1.14 8.29
CA VAL A 11 -29.31 0.02 7.60
C VAL A 11 -28.32 -0.63 8.56
N GLY A 12 -27.54 0.17 9.28
CA GLY A 12 -26.65 -0.33 10.34
C GLY A 12 -27.42 -1.12 11.41
N ARG A 13 -28.59 -0.64 11.88
CA ARG A 13 -29.42 -1.38 12.84
C ARG A 13 -30.07 -2.63 12.27
N ARG A 14 -30.52 -2.63 11.00
CA ARG A 14 -31.07 -3.83 10.37
C ARG A 14 -29.98 -4.85 10.05
N PHE A 15 -28.79 -4.39 9.67
CA PHE A 15 -27.63 -5.25 9.42
C PHE A 15 -27.02 -5.77 10.72
N LEU A 16 -26.93 -4.95 11.77
CA LEU A 16 -26.55 -5.41 13.13
C LEU A 16 -27.52 -6.47 13.65
N LYS A 17 -28.81 -6.31 13.42
CA LYS A 17 -29.81 -7.35 13.74
C LYS A 17 -29.65 -8.59 12.85
N GLY A 18 -29.37 -8.44 11.56
CA GLY A 18 -29.11 -9.56 10.66
C GLY A 18 -27.78 -10.29 10.98
N SER A 19 -26.72 -9.57 11.28
CA SER A 19 -25.45 -10.17 11.73
C SER A 19 -25.57 -10.78 13.12
N LEU A 20 -26.28 -10.14 14.05
CA LEU A 20 -26.60 -10.76 15.36
C LEU A 20 -27.43 -12.04 15.20
N THR A 21 -28.40 -12.07 14.28
CA THR A 21 -29.20 -13.28 14.01
C THR A 21 -28.36 -14.37 13.35
N LEU A 22 -27.46 -14.00 12.43
CA LEU A 22 -26.52 -14.95 11.83
C LEU A 22 -25.49 -15.45 12.85
N THR A 23 -24.97 -14.56 13.68
CA THR A 23 -24.08 -14.90 14.80
C THR A 23 -24.80 -15.78 15.83
N THR A 24 -26.08 -15.50 16.13
CA THR A 24 -26.87 -16.30 17.06
C THR A 24 -27.22 -17.68 16.45
N LEU A 25 -27.48 -17.74 15.15
CA LEU A 25 -27.70 -19.02 14.44
C LEU A 25 -26.42 -19.87 14.41
N LEU A 26 -25.27 -19.24 14.15
CA LEU A 26 -23.95 -19.87 14.21
C LEU A 26 -23.58 -20.30 15.63
N LEU A 27 -23.91 -19.50 16.64
CA LEU A 27 -23.74 -19.85 18.07
C LEU A 27 -24.65 -20.99 18.52
N LEU A 28 -25.88 -21.07 18.01
CA LEU A 28 -26.82 -22.14 18.31
C LEU A 28 -26.42 -23.47 17.66
N THR A 29 -25.75 -23.43 16.49
CA THR A 29 -25.23 -24.64 15.84
C THR A 29 -23.92 -25.11 16.45
N ALA A 30 -23.12 -24.20 17.02
CA ALA A 30 -21.87 -24.54 17.73
C ALA A 30 -22.09 -25.12 19.12
N GLY A 31 -23.26 -24.88 19.73
CA GLY A 31 -23.58 -25.36 21.08
C GLY A 31 -23.73 -26.89 21.24
N SER A 32 -23.76 -27.66 20.15
CA SER A 32 -23.85 -29.12 20.16
C SER A 32 -22.51 -29.85 20.02
N ALA A 33 -21.39 -29.10 19.86
CA ALA A 33 -20.06 -29.68 19.59
C ALA A 33 -19.13 -29.77 20.82
N LEU A 34 -19.67 -29.67 22.02
CA LEU A 34 -18.88 -29.81 23.25
C LEU A 34 -18.62 -31.27 23.57
N ALA A 35 -17.53 -31.85 23.13
CA ALA A 35 -16.67 -32.86 23.74
C ALA A 35 -16.06 -33.86 22.76
N GLN A 36 -14.93 -33.47 22.16
CA GLN A 36 -13.90 -34.49 21.81
C GLN A 36 -12.51 -33.82 21.89
N PRO A 37 -11.45 -34.53 22.39
CA PRO A 37 -10.12 -33.97 22.49
C PRO A 37 -9.57 -33.73 21.10
N ALA A 38 -9.04 -32.51 20.89
CA ALA A 38 -8.42 -32.06 19.66
C ALA A 38 -7.22 -32.96 19.31
N ALA A 39 -7.34 -33.71 18.22
CA ALA A 39 -6.14 -34.20 17.53
C ALA A 39 -5.35 -33.02 17.03
N GLU A 40 -4.00 -33.08 17.11
CA GLU A 40 -3.08 -32.00 16.73
C GLU A 40 -3.47 -31.33 15.41
N ALA A 41 -4.06 -30.17 15.51
CA ALA A 41 -4.30 -29.31 14.36
C ALA A 41 -2.96 -28.66 14.01
N GLY A 42 -2.26 -29.18 13.02
CA GLY A 42 -1.04 -28.61 12.47
C GLY A 42 -1.33 -27.37 11.64
N GLY A 43 -1.98 -26.35 12.21
CA GLY A 43 -2.25 -25.06 11.59
C GLY A 43 -1.43 -23.92 12.22
N GLU A 44 -1.59 -22.70 11.73
CA GLU A 44 -0.88 -21.53 12.26
C GLU A 44 -1.22 -21.20 13.72
N ALA A 45 -2.37 -21.66 14.22
CA ALA A 45 -2.70 -21.59 15.64
C ALA A 45 -1.68 -22.31 16.54
N SER A 46 -0.94 -23.28 15.99
CA SER A 46 0.10 -24.05 16.68
C SER A 46 1.51 -23.50 16.51
N LEU A 47 1.70 -22.40 15.79
CA LEU A 47 3.02 -21.79 15.57
C LEU A 47 3.64 -21.35 16.88
N LYS A 48 4.80 -21.92 17.18
CA LYS A 48 5.58 -21.63 18.38
C LYS A 48 6.94 -21.06 17.99
N VAL A 49 7.20 -19.84 18.43
CA VAL A 49 8.51 -19.22 18.25
C VAL A 49 9.52 -19.91 19.17
N PRO A 50 10.65 -20.41 18.64
CA PRO A 50 11.69 -21.03 19.46
C PRO A 50 12.36 -20.01 20.39
N ASP A 51 12.99 -20.50 21.47
CA ASP A 51 13.75 -19.65 22.36
C ASP A 51 14.99 -19.09 21.68
N LEU A 52 14.98 -17.78 21.41
CA LEU A 52 16.05 -17.06 20.72
C LEU A 52 17.37 -17.01 21.52
N SER A 53 17.34 -17.33 22.80
CA SER A 53 18.53 -17.34 23.65
C SER A 53 19.42 -18.58 23.42
N THR A 54 18.92 -19.59 22.74
CA THR A 54 19.60 -20.87 22.50
C THR A 54 20.78 -20.79 21.54
N VAL A 55 20.85 -19.76 20.71
CA VAL A 55 21.94 -19.55 19.73
C VAL A 55 22.69 -18.26 20.05
N SER A 56 24.01 -18.33 19.98
CA SER A 56 24.88 -17.16 20.17
C SER A 56 25.31 -16.55 18.83
N PHE A 57 25.26 -15.22 18.75
CA PHE A 57 25.65 -14.39 17.61
C PHE A 57 26.63 -13.32 18.09
N LEU A 58 27.81 -13.26 17.52
CA LEU A 58 28.83 -12.27 17.89
C LEU A 58 29.13 -12.20 19.42
N GLY A 59 29.05 -13.34 20.11
CA GLY A 59 29.28 -13.44 21.54
C GLY A 59 28.07 -13.09 22.42
N MET A 60 26.90 -12.78 21.84
CA MET A 60 25.64 -12.50 22.54
C MET A 60 24.57 -13.51 22.10
N ASN A 61 23.60 -13.80 22.95
CA ASN A 61 22.46 -14.61 22.53
C ASN A 61 21.52 -13.82 21.62
N GLY A 62 20.71 -14.53 20.81
CA GLY A 62 19.83 -13.90 19.83
C GLY A 62 18.82 -12.94 20.43
N HIS A 63 18.27 -13.24 21.62
CA HIS A 63 17.35 -12.35 22.34
C HIS A 63 18.01 -11.01 22.66
N ASN A 64 19.20 -11.00 23.24
CA ASN A 64 19.91 -9.77 23.60
C ASN A 64 20.37 -8.97 22.37
N LEU A 65 20.75 -9.65 21.29
CA LEU A 65 21.09 -8.99 20.04
C LEU A 65 19.87 -8.24 19.46
N LEU A 66 18.69 -8.84 19.47
CA LEU A 66 17.47 -8.20 18.99
C LEU A 66 16.94 -7.11 19.91
N LEU A 67 17.23 -7.15 21.23
CA LEU A 67 16.96 -6.03 22.13
C LEU A 67 17.70 -4.75 21.69
N ILE A 68 18.93 -4.88 21.17
CA ILE A 68 19.65 -3.75 20.57
C ILE A 68 18.89 -3.18 19.37
N GLY A 69 18.17 -4.00 18.61
CA GLY A 69 17.31 -3.58 17.51
C GLY A 69 16.26 -2.55 17.91
N ILE A 70 15.75 -2.62 19.15
CA ILE A 70 14.80 -1.62 19.69
C ILE A 70 15.44 -0.22 19.74
N ALA A 71 16.74 -0.11 20.09
CA ALA A 71 17.43 1.18 20.10
C ALA A 71 17.49 1.81 18.69
N PHE A 72 17.66 0.99 17.65
CA PHE A 72 17.60 1.46 16.27
C PHE A 72 16.19 1.87 15.84
N CYS A 73 15.15 1.20 16.34
CA CYS A 73 13.77 1.65 16.14
C CYS A 73 13.54 3.02 16.77
N VAL A 74 13.99 3.21 18.01
CA VAL A 74 13.92 4.51 18.72
C VAL A 74 14.68 5.59 17.93
N PHE A 75 15.87 5.27 17.41
CA PHE A 75 16.61 6.18 16.53
C PHE A 75 15.78 6.58 15.30
N GLY A 76 15.17 5.64 14.60
CA GLY A 76 14.33 5.94 13.44
C GLY A 76 13.09 6.77 13.78
N LEU A 77 12.44 6.52 14.92
CA LEU A 77 11.35 7.35 15.44
C LEU A 77 11.81 8.78 15.72
N LEU A 78 12.95 8.95 16.39
CA LEU A 78 13.52 10.27 16.68
C LEU A 78 13.95 10.99 15.40
N PHE A 79 14.49 10.27 14.42
CA PHE A 79 14.84 10.81 13.11
C PHE A 79 13.59 11.38 12.41
N GLY A 80 12.52 10.58 12.28
CA GLY A 80 11.27 11.02 11.68
C GLY A 80 10.65 12.21 12.40
N MET A 81 10.61 12.15 13.75
CA MET A 81 10.07 13.24 14.56
C MET A 81 10.89 14.54 14.45
N THR A 82 12.22 14.42 14.36
CA THR A 82 13.09 15.60 14.20
C THR A 82 12.81 16.33 12.90
N ILE A 83 12.66 15.58 11.79
CA ILE A 83 12.30 16.15 10.50
C ILE A 83 10.89 16.77 10.55
N PHE A 84 9.93 16.07 11.14
CA PHE A 84 8.57 16.60 11.35
C PHE A 84 8.58 17.95 12.06
N MET A 85 9.32 18.05 13.18
CA MET A 85 9.43 19.31 13.94
C MET A 85 10.14 20.41 13.14
N ARG A 86 11.17 20.04 12.35
CA ARG A 86 11.82 20.96 11.45
C ARG A 86 10.85 21.52 10.40
N LEU A 87 10.13 20.65 9.69
CA LEU A 87 9.16 21.02 8.65
C LEU A 87 8.06 21.92 9.22
N LYS A 88 7.53 21.57 10.39
CA LYS A 88 6.51 22.39 11.09
C LYS A 88 6.99 23.81 11.33
N ASN A 89 8.26 24.01 11.66
CA ASN A 89 8.84 25.28 12.05
C ASN A 89 9.47 26.08 10.89
N LEU A 90 9.45 25.53 9.67
CA LEU A 90 9.93 26.30 8.49
C LEU A 90 9.04 27.54 8.26
N PRO A 91 9.63 28.64 7.76
CA PRO A 91 8.91 29.85 7.45
C PRO A 91 7.85 29.60 6.37
N VAL A 92 6.71 30.28 6.48
CA VAL A 92 5.63 30.23 5.48
C VAL A 92 4.77 31.48 5.60
N HIS A 93 4.32 32.00 4.47
CA HIS A 93 3.40 33.13 4.44
C HIS A 93 1.99 32.70 4.89
N LYS A 94 1.30 33.58 5.64
CA LYS A 94 -0.02 33.27 6.23
C LYS A 94 -1.05 32.81 5.19
N ALA A 95 -1.09 33.42 4.00
CA ALA A 95 -2.04 33.05 2.95
C ALA A 95 -1.88 31.59 2.51
N MET A 96 -0.64 31.09 2.39
CA MET A 96 -0.37 29.68 2.05
C MET A 96 -0.63 28.74 3.23
N LEU A 97 -0.32 29.20 4.45
CA LEU A 97 -0.59 28.44 5.67
C LEU A 97 -2.08 28.20 5.87
N ASP A 98 -2.91 29.25 5.71
CA ASP A 98 -4.36 29.16 5.89
C ASP A 98 -4.99 28.14 4.92
N VAL A 99 -4.52 28.07 3.66
CA VAL A 99 -4.96 27.06 2.68
C VAL A 99 -4.57 25.65 3.14
N SER A 100 -3.31 25.48 3.54
CA SER A 100 -2.78 24.16 3.98
C SER A 100 -3.49 23.67 5.26
N GLU A 101 -3.81 24.54 6.21
CA GLU A 101 -4.57 24.18 7.40
C GLU A 101 -6.04 23.85 7.07
N LEU A 102 -6.65 24.54 6.09
CA LEU A 102 -8.00 24.17 5.60
C LEU A 102 -8.00 22.76 5.00
N ILE A 103 -7.01 22.45 4.17
CA ILE A 103 -6.82 21.10 3.60
C ILE A 103 -6.67 20.08 4.72
N TYR A 104 -5.84 20.36 5.75
CA TYR A 104 -5.68 19.44 6.88
C TYR A 104 -6.98 19.23 7.67
N GLU A 105 -7.78 20.24 7.91
CA GLU A 105 -9.06 20.11 8.63
C GLU A 105 -10.06 19.25 7.84
N THR A 106 -10.06 19.33 6.52
CA THR A 106 -10.89 18.46 5.68
C THR A 106 -10.37 17.02 5.69
N CYS A 107 -9.05 16.80 5.59
CA CYS A 107 -8.42 15.49 5.74
C CYS A 107 -8.72 14.84 7.09
N LYS A 108 -8.64 15.61 8.17
CA LYS A 108 -8.96 15.15 9.53
C LYS A 108 -10.41 14.69 9.66
N THR A 109 -11.35 15.46 9.08
CA THR A 109 -12.78 15.08 9.06
C THR A 109 -13.00 13.77 8.30
N TYR A 110 -12.33 13.60 7.15
CA TYR A 110 -12.35 12.37 6.38
C TYR A 110 -11.78 11.20 7.21
N LEU A 111 -10.59 11.35 7.81
CA LEU A 111 -9.95 10.31 8.60
C LEU A 111 -10.81 9.85 9.79
N ILE A 112 -11.39 10.77 10.55
CA ILE A 112 -12.29 10.44 11.66
C ILE A 112 -13.48 9.61 11.17
N THR A 113 -14.02 9.94 10.01
CA THR A 113 -15.13 9.20 9.40
C THR A 113 -14.68 7.79 8.96
N GLN A 114 -13.48 7.68 8.38
CA GLN A 114 -12.90 6.39 8.00
C GLN A 114 -12.55 5.54 9.23
N GLY A 115 -12.04 6.12 10.31
CA GLY A 115 -11.74 5.39 11.55
C GLY A 115 -12.97 4.72 12.15
N LYS A 116 -14.12 5.42 12.18
CA LYS A 116 -15.41 4.82 12.61
C LYS A 116 -15.83 3.66 11.72
N PHE A 117 -15.59 3.80 10.44
CA PHE A 117 -15.93 2.77 9.46
C PHE A 117 -15.00 1.55 9.56
N LEU A 118 -13.71 1.76 9.81
CA LEU A 118 -12.74 0.70 10.08
C LEU A 118 -13.16 -0.18 11.26
N MET A 119 -13.64 0.43 12.36
CA MET A 119 -14.15 -0.33 13.51
C MET A 119 -15.35 -1.19 13.16
N LEU A 120 -16.21 -0.73 12.26
CA LEU A 120 -17.32 -1.56 11.74
C LEU A 120 -16.79 -2.75 10.95
N LEU A 121 -15.84 -2.55 10.05
CA LEU A 121 -15.26 -3.63 9.24
C LEU A 121 -14.47 -4.63 10.12
N TRP A 122 -13.74 -4.12 11.11
CA TRP A 122 -13.03 -4.96 12.07
C TRP A 122 -13.98 -5.90 12.82
N SER A 123 -15.21 -5.48 13.12
CA SER A 123 -16.16 -6.35 13.82
C SER A 123 -16.50 -7.64 13.05
N PHE A 124 -16.50 -7.61 11.71
CA PHE A 124 -16.69 -8.84 10.91
C PHE A 124 -15.51 -9.80 11.06
N ILE A 125 -14.30 -9.26 11.04
CA ILE A 125 -13.07 -10.07 11.22
C ILE A 125 -12.96 -10.59 12.64
N ALA A 126 -13.31 -9.78 13.63
CA ALA A 126 -13.32 -10.18 15.03
C ALA A 126 -14.22 -11.40 15.27
N VAL A 127 -15.39 -11.45 14.61
CA VAL A 127 -16.28 -12.63 14.68
C VAL A 127 -15.58 -13.89 14.16
N VAL A 128 -14.87 -13.80 13.04
CA VAL A 128 -14.13 -14.95 12.47
C VAL A 128 -12.99 -15.37 13.39
N ILE A 129 -12.21 -14.41 13.94
CA ILE A 129 -11.15 -14.68 14.91
C ILE A 129 -11.70 -15.39 16.15
N VAL A 130 -12.84 -14.90 16.69
CA VAL A 130 -13.51 -15.49 17.86
C VAL A 130 -13.96 -16.91 17.57
N MET A 131 -14.55 -17.16 16.41
CA MET A 131 -14.99 -18.50 16.03
C MET A 131 -13.81 -19.46 15.88
N TYR A 132 -12.75 -19.02 15.21
CA TYR A 132 -11.59 -19.86 14.94
C TYR A 132 -10.82 -20.17 16.23
N PHE A 133 -10.26 -19.16 16.89
CA PHE A 133 -9.42 -19.35 18.10
C PHE A 133 -10.22 -19.63 19.38
N GLY A 134 -11.52 -19.32 19.39
CA GLY A 134 -12.39 -19.53 20.54
C GLY A 134 -13.00 -20.94 20.61
N TRP A 135 -13.31 -21.55 19.46
CA TRP A 135 -14.03 -22.83 19.43
C TRP A 135 -13.37 -23.90 18.56
N LEU A 136 -12.85 -23.54 17.35
CA LEU A 136 -12.49 -24.56 16.37
C LEU A 136 -11.03 -24.98 16.47
N ALA A 137 -10.13 -24.03 16.71
CA ALA A 137 -8.70 -24.29 16.83
C ALA A 137 -8.10 -23.47 17.99
N PRO A 138 -8.52 -23.72 19.24
CA PRO A 138 -7.92 -23.07 20.38
C PRO A 138 -6.42 -23.41 20.46
N VAL A 139 -5.61 -22.48 20.93
CA VAL A 139 -4.18 -22.71 21.11
C VAL A 139 -4.00 -23.85 22.13
N PRO A 140 -3.27 -24.93 21.80
CA PRO A 140 -3.11 -26.09 22.67
C PRO A 140 -2.60 -25.69 24.07
N ASP A 141 -3.13 -26.36 25.10
CA ASP A 141 -2.74 -26.19 26.51
C ASP A 141 -2.90 -24.77 27.10
N LYS A 142 -3.64 -23.87 26.42
CA LYS A 142 -3.84 -22.48 26.87
C LYS A 142 -5.32 -22.14 27.08
N PRO A 143 -5.64 -21.37 28.12
CA PRO A 143 -7.02 -20.95 28.36
C PRO A 143 -7.47 -19.94 27.28
N ILE A 144 -8.64 -20.19 26.70
CA ILE A 144 -9.26 -19.32 25.69
C ILE A 144 -9.45 -17.90 26.23
N SER A 145 -9.74 -17.77 27.52
CA SER A 145 -9.91 -16.49 28.22
C SER A 145 -8.67 -15.60 28.19
N THR A 146 -7.48 -16.14 27.95
CA THR A 146 -6.23 -15.39 27.81
C THR A 146 -5.84 -15.21 26.34
N THR A 147 -5.91 -16.29 25.56
CA THR A 147 -5.42 -16.31 24.17
C THR A 147 -6.26 -15.41 23.25
N LEU A 148 -7.59 -15.53 23.34
CA LEU A 148 -8.49 -14.81 22.45
C LEU A 148 -8.43 -13.28 22.62
N PRO A 149 -8.45 -12.71 23.85
CA PRO A 149 -8.27 -11.28 24.04
C PRO A 149 -6.93 -10.77 23.52
N ILE A 150 -5.84 -11.53 23.69
CA ILE A 150 -4.51 -11.13 23.21
C ILE A 150 -4.53 -11.01 21.68
N ILE A 151 -5.04 -12.00 20.95
CA ILE A 151 -5.11 -11.98 19.49
C ILE A 151 -5.98 -10.80 18.99
N LEU A 152 -7.13 -10.58 19.62
CA LEU A 152 -8.02 -9.45 19.29
C LEU A 152 -7.34 -8.11 19.56
N VAL A 153 -6.61 -7.97 20.66
CA VAL A 153 -5.85 -6.74 20.96
C VAL A 153 -4.76 -6.50 19.92
N PHE A 154 -3.99 -7.53 19.53
CA PHE A 154 -2.97 -7.37 18.50
C PHE A 154 -3.58 -7.07 17.13
N SER A 155 -4.76 -7.57 16.80
CA SER A 155 -5.45 -7.18 15.55
C SER A 155 -5.90 -5.71 15.57
N ILE A 156 -6.33 -5.18 16.71
CA ILE A 156 -6.62 -3.75 16.87
C ILE A 156 -5.32 -2.94 16.78
N ILE A 157 -4.22 -3.40 17.38
CA ILE A 157 -2.92 -2.71 17.34
C ILE A 157 -2.42 -2.62 15.89
N GLY A 158 -2.51 -3.70 15.10
CA GLY A 158 -2.14 -3.69 13.69
C GLY A 158 -2.97 -2.70 12.87
N MET A 159 -4.29 -2.73 13.04
CA MET A 159 -5.19 -1.78 12.40
C MET A 159 -4.91 -0.32 12.83
N ALA A 160 -4.67 -0.09 14.12
CA ALA A 160 -4.32 1.23 14.64
C ALA A 160 -2.95 1.70 14.15
N GLY A 161 -2.00 0.78 13.90
CA GLY A 161 -0.72 1.06 13.29
C GLY A 161 -0.89 1.64 11.88
N SER A 162 -1.59 0.93 10.98
CA SER A 162 -1.90 1.42 9.63
C SER A 162 -2.61 2.78 9.64
N TYR A 163 -3.60 2.94 10.51
CA TYR A 163 -4.35 4.19 10.65
C TYR A 163 -3.49 5.33 11.21
N GLY A 164 -2.66 5.06 12.22
CA GLY A 164 -1.80 6.04 12.87
C GLY A 164 -0.70 6.56 11.94
N VAL A 165 -0.05 5.67 11.19
CA VAL A 165 0.99 6.09 10.23
C VAL A 165 0.38 6.86 9.05
N ALA A 166 -0.84 6.52 8.61
CA ALA A 166 -1.57 7.31 7.62
C ALA A 166 -1.86 8.72 8.12
N TRP A 167 -2.37 8.86 9.35
CA TRP A 167 -2.61 10.17 9.96
C TRP A 167 -1.33 11.00 10.09
N PHE A 168 -0.25 10.38 10.55
CA PHE A 168 1.06 11.03 10.65
C PHE A 168 1.53 11.53 9.28
N GLY A 169 1.46 10.67 8.24
CA GLY A 169 1.87 11.00 6.87
C GLY A 169 1.08 12.18 6.31
N ILE A 170 -0.24 12.18 6.46
CA ILE A 170 -1.12 13.28 6.03
C ILE A 170 -0.72 14.60 6.72
N ARG A 171 -0.42 14.56 8.03
CA ARG A 171 -0.02 15.79 8.75
C ARG A 171 1.36 16.30 8.30
N VAL A 172 2.31 15.41 8.09
CA VAL A 172 3.65 15.78 7.55
C VAL A 172 3.52 16.42 6.18
N ASN A 173 2.75 15.79 5.28
CA ASN A 173 2.56 16.28 3.92
C ASN A 173 1.85 17.64 3.88
N THR A 174 0.80 17.85 4.68
CA THR A 174 0.13 19.15 4.73
C THR A 174 1.03 20.27 5.25
N PHE A 175 1.98 19.98 6.14
CA PHE A 175 3.02 20.96 6.46
C PHE A 175 3.94 21.21 5.28
N ALA A 176 4.43 20.16 4.64
CA ALA A 176 5.36 20.26 3.53
C ALA A 176 4.77 21.02 2.34
N ASN A 177 3.47 20.84 2.02
CA ASN A 177 2.81 21.51 0.90
C ASN A 177 3.02 23.02 0.93
N SER A 178 2.61 23.70 2.02
CA SER A 178 2.74 25.15 2.13
C SER A 178 4.19 25.64 2.23
N ARG A 179 5.08 24.83 2.84
CA ARG A 179 6.51 25.18 2.95
C ARG A 179 7.23 25.03 1.62
N THR A 180 6.88 24.03 0.82
CA THR A 180 7.41 23.86 -0.54
C THR A 180 6.92 25.00 -1.43
N ALA A 181 5.63 25.34 -1.37
CA ALA A 181 5.08 26.49 -2.08
C ALA A 181 5.80 27.80 -1.72
N PHE A 182 6.02 28.05 -0.42
CA PHE A 182 6.75 29.23 0.04
C PHE A 182 8.23 29.23 -0.35
N ALA A 183 8.88 28.06 -0.28
CA ALA A 183 10.29 27.89 -0.63
C ALA A 183 10.58 28.08 -2.13
N SER A 184 9.57 28.04 -3.00
CA SER A 184 9.73 28.34 -4.43
C SER A 184 9.90 29.83 -4.72
N LEU A 185 9.39 30.73 -3.84
CA LEU A 185 9.34 32.18 -4.05
C LEU A 185 10.67 32.83 -4.41
N PRO A 186 11.84 32.42 -3.85
CA PRO A 186 13.14 32.93 -4.25
C PRO A 186 13.58 32.50 -5.67
N GLY A 187 12.86 31.61 -6.33
CA GLY A 187 13.23 31.07 -7.64
C GLY A 187 14.41 30.10 -7.61
N LYS A 188 14.72 29.50 -6.45
CA LYS A 188 15.78 28.49 -6.29
C LYS A 188 15.22 27.08 -6.22
N PRO A 189 15.73 26.13 -7.03
CA PRO A 189 15.14 24.78 -7.11
C PRO A 189 15.46 23.88 -5.91
N TYR A 190 16.63 24.00 -5.29
CA TYR A 190 17.09 23.08 -4.27
C TYR A 190 16.13 22.97 -3.04
N PRO A 191 15.65 24.07 -2.44
CA PRO A 191 14.69 23.98 -1.33
C PRO A 191 13.35 23.36 -1.72
N VAL A 192 12.92 23.57 -2.99
CA VAL A 192 11.67 23.00 -3.55
C VAL A 192 11.77 21.48 -3.69
N TYR A 193 12.97 20.96 -3.99
CA TYR A 193 13.29 19.53 -3.97
C TYR A 193 13.41 18.97 -2.54
N GLN A 194 14.10 19.70 -1.66
CA GLN A 194 14.51 19.18 -0.36
C GLN A 194 13.32 18.93 0.56
N ILE A 195 12.35 19.86 0.61
CA ILE A 195 11.22 19.81 1.56
C ILE A 195 10.32 18.58 1.32
N PRO A 196 9.87 18.26 0.10
CA PRO A 196 9.09 17.05 -0.15
C PRO A 196 9.85 15.76 0.18
N LEU A 197 11.16 15.69 -0.14
CA LEU A 197 11.97 14.54 0.20
C LEU A 197 12.11 14.36 1.71
N GLU A 198 12.30 15.44 2.47
CA GLU A 198 12.34 15.39 3.94
C GLU A 198 11.01 14.92 4.52
N ALA A 199 9.89 15.36 3.99
CA ALA A 199 8.58 14.90 4.39
C ALA A 199 8.46 13.37 4.20
N GLY A 200 8.79 12.89 3.02
CA GLY A 200 8.76 11.48 2.71
C GLY A 200 9.73 10.64 3.56
N MET A 201 10.95 11.13 3.80
CA MET A 201 11.91 10.46 4.70
C MET A 201 11.43 10.43 6.15
N SER A 202 10.77 11.48 6.64
CA SER A 202 10.14 11.49 7.96
C SER A 202 9.10 10.38 8.08
N ILE A 203 8.23 10.25 7.07
CA ILE A 203 7.19 9.22 7.02
C ILE A 203 7.81 7.83 6.93
N GLY A 204 8.74 7.61 6.00
CA GLY A 204 9.37 6.30 5.78
C GLY A 204 10.13 5.78 7.00
N MET A 205 10.94 6.61 7.64
CA MET A 205 11.68 6.23 8.84
C MET A 205 10.76 5.96 10.04
N MET A 206 9.74 6.81 10.24
CA MET A 206 8.76 6.64 11.32
C MET A 206 8.00 5.32 11.16
N LEU A 207 7.45 5.09 9.98
CA LEU A 207 6.63 3.94 9.65
C LEU A 207 7.39 2.62 9.86
N ILE A 208 8.57 2.48 9.24
CA ILE A 208 9.38 1.26 9.34
C ILE A 208 9.81 1.01 10.78
N SER A 209 10.12 2.09 11.51
CA SER A 209 10.53 1.96 12.92
C SER A 209 9.38 1.54 13.83
N VAL A 210 8.16 2.05 13.61
CA VAL A 210 6.96 1.63 14.37
C VAL A 210 6.68 0.15 14.10
N GLU A 211 6.68 -0.24 12.82
CA GLU A 211 6.37 -1.61 12.43
C GLU A 211 7.39 -2.60 12.99
N LEU A 212 8.70 -2.33 12.78
CA LEU A 212 9.77 -3.18 13.31
C LEU A 212 9.74 -3.26 14.84
N LEU A 213 9.44 -2.14 15.52
CA LEU A 213 9.29 -2.10 16.97
C LEU A 213 8.15 -3.02 17.44
N MET A 214 6.99 -2.98 16.77
CA MET A 214 5.86 -3.84 17.11
C MET A 214 6.19 -5.31 16.92
N MET A 215 6.83 -5.67 15.80
CA MET A 215 7.26 -7.05 15.56
C MET A 215 8.32 -7.51 16.60
N LEU A 216 9.27 -6.65 16.96
CA LEU A 216 10.24 -6.96 18.01
C LEU A 216 9.57 -7.12 19.38
N ILE A 217 8.56 -6.33 19.69
CA ILE A 217 7.78 -6.48 20.94
C ILE A 217 7.09 -7.85 20.97
N ILE A 218 6.45 -8.28 19.88
CA ILE A 218 5.82 -9.59 19.80
C ILE A 218 6.88 -10.70 19.96
N LEU A 219 8.00 -10.57 19.26
CA LEU A 219 9.04 -11.61 19.23
C LEU A 219 9.78 -11.76 20.56
N LEU A 220 10.04 -10.67 21.27
CA LEU A 220 10.90 -10.64 22.46
C LEU A 220 10.15 -10.72 23.79
N PHE A 221 8.93 -10.18 23.86
CA PHE A 221 8.21 -10.02 25.13
C PHE A 221 6.93 -10.88 25.22
N ILE A 222 6.41 -11.37 24.10
CA ILE A 222 5.28 -12.29 24.12
C ILE A 222 5.84 -13.71 24.24
N PRO A 223 5.31 -14.55 25.15
CA PRO A 223 5.74 -15.94 25.24
C PRO A 223 5.60 -16.67 23.91
N GLY A 224 6.61 -17.46 23.50
CA GLY A 224 6.70 -18.08 22.19
C GLY A 224 5.46 -18.88 21.76
N GLU A 225 4.68 -19.37 22.71
CA GLU A 225 3.42 -20.09 22.49
C GLU A 225 2.26 -19.19 22.03
N TYR A 226 2.31 -17.89 22.32
CA TYR A 226 1.31 -16.90 21.89
C TYR A 226 1.80 -16.04 20.74
N SER A 227 3.13 -16.00 20.51
CA SER A 227 3.73 -15.09 19.53
C SER A 227 3.22 -15.35 18.10
N GLY A 228 3.08 -16.61 17.68
CA GLY A 228 2.53 -16.96 16.36
C GLY A 228 1.13 -16.38 16.14
N PRO A 229 0.14 -16.74 16.97
CA PRO A 229 -1.21 -16.15 16.89
C PRO A 229 -1.23 -14.62 16.99
N CYS A 230 -0.32 -13.99 17.76
CA CYS A 230 -0.20 -12.54 17.83
C CYS A 230 0.28 -11.92 16.52
N PHE A 231 1.28 -12.53 15.86
CA PHE A 231 1.74 -12.09 14.54
C PHE A 231 0.63 -12.14 13.51
N ILE A 232 -0.17 -13.22 13.50
CA ILE A 232 -1.30 -13.36 12.58
C ILE A 232 -2.37 -12.31 12.86
N GLY A 233 -2.77 -12.16 14.12
CA GLY A 233 -3.73 -11.14 14.53
C GLY A 233 -3.28 -9.74 14.12
N PHE A 234 -2.03 -9.39 14.38
CA PHE A 234 -1.41 -8.13 14.03
C PHE A 234 -1.44 -7.90 12.50
N ALA A 235 -0.99 -8.87 11.70
CA ALA A 235 -0.98 -8.79 10.26
C ALA A 235 -2.38 -8.67 9.63
N ILE A 236 -3.38 -9.39 10.15
CA ILE A 236 -4.78 -9.27 9.71
C ILE A 236 -5.30 -7.85 10.00
N GLY A 237 -4.97 -7.30 11.16
CA GLY A 237 -5.35 -5.94 11.53
C GLY A 237 -4.73 -4.88 10.62
N GLU A 238 -3.43 -4.99 10.35
CA GLU A 238 -2.71 -4.11 9.40
C GLU A 238 -3.34 -4.15 8.02
N SER A 239 -3.59 -5.37 7.52
CA SER A 239 -4.12 -5.59 6.19
C SER A 239 -5.54 -5.06 6.03
N LEU A 240 -6.39 -5.19 7.06
CA LEU A 240 -7.69 -4.55 7.10
C LEU A 240 -7.57 -3.03 7.05
N GLY A 241 -6.71 -2.45 7.89
CA GLY A 241 -6.49 -1.01 7.98
C GLY A 241 -6.05 -0.44 6.64
N ALA A 242 -5.01 -1.03 6.05
CA ALA A 242 -4.47 -0.61 4.77
C ALA A 242 -5.47 -0.78 3.62
N ALA A 243 -6.14 -1.94 3.51
CA ALA A 243 -7.11 -2.20 2.44
C ALA A 243 -8.27 -1.20 2.46
N ALA A 244 -8.86 -0.97 3.63
CA ALA A 244 -9.98 -0.06 3.74
C ALA A 244 -9.59 1.40 3.47
N LEU A 245 -8.47 1.86 4.03
CA LEU A 245 -7.97 3.22 3.79
C LEU A 245 -7.58 3.42 2.34
N ARG A 246 -6.95 2.41 1.70
CA ARG A 246 -6.46 2.51 0.32
C ARG A 246 -7.61 2.49 -0.69
N ILE A 247 -8.60 1.61 -0.53
CA ILE A 247 -9.77 1.55 -1.41
C ILE A 247 -10.58 2.86 -1.27
N ALA A 248 -10.88 3.28 -0.05
CA ALA A 248 -11.67 4.49 0.17
C ALA A 248 -10.90 5.75 -0.26
N GLY A 249 -9.61 5.85 0.07
CA GLY A 249 -8.75 6.97 -0.30
C GLY A 249 -8.63 7.11 -1.80
N GLY A 250 -8.34 6.02 -2.51
CA GLY A 250 -8.22 6.02 -3.96
C GLY A 250 -9.53 6.36 -4.69
N ILE A 251 -10.68 5.92 -4.19
CA ILE A 251 -11.97 6.31 -4.75
C ILE A 251 -12.24 7.80 -4.48
N PHE A 252 -11.96 8.28 -3.25
CA PHE A 252 -12.20 9.65 -2.85
C PHE A 252 -11.38 10.63 -3.69
N THR A 253 -10.04 10.43 -3.75
CA THR A 253 -9.14 11.35 -4.46
C THR A 253 -9.54 11.47 -5.94
N LYS A 254 -9.85 10.37 -6.62
CA LYS A 254 -10.17 10.43 -8.04
C LYS A 254 -11.61 10.88 -8.36
N ILE A 255 -12.54 10.82 -7.43
CA ILE A 255 -13.81 11.52 -7.55
C ILE A 255 -13.58 13.04 -7.53
N ALA A 256 -12.73 13.51 -6.64
CA ALA A 256 -12.44 14.93 -6.43
C ALA A 256 -11.63 15.52 -7.61
N ASP A 257 -10.57 14.82 -8.00
CA ASP A 257 -9.67 15.17 -9.11
C ASP A 257 -10.46 15.26 -10.44
N ILE A 258 -11.14 14.19 -10.87
CA ILE A 258 -11.97 14.21 -12.08
C ILE A 258 -13.07 15.29 -11.98
N GLY A 259 -13.67 15.46 -10.80
CA GLY A 259 -14.67 16.48 -10.54
C GLY A 259 -14.14 17.91 -10.72
N SER A 260 -12.90 18.15 -10.29
CA SER A 260 -12.19 19.42 -10.44
C SER A 260 -11.70 19.65 -11.87
N ASP A 261 -11.02 18.67 -12.45
CA ASP A 261 -10.34 18.75 -13.74
C ASP A 261 -11.29 18.93 -14.92
N LEU A 262 -12.43 18.27 -14.91
CA LEU A 262 -13.42 18.45 -15.97
C LEU A 262 -13.94 19.89 -16.09
N MET A 263 -13.81 20.71 -15.03
CA MET A 263 -14.15 22.12 -15.07
C MET A 263 -13.18 22.93 -15.96
N LYS A 264 -11.93 22.48 -16.09
CA LYS A 264 -10.94 23.07 -17.03
C LYS A 264 -11.48 23.04 -18.47
N ILE A 265 -12.09 21.91 -18.85
CA ILE A 265 -12.66 21.72 -20.18
C ILE A 265 -14.00 22.45 -20.31
N VAL A 266 -14.90 22.27 -19.34
CA VAL A 266 -16.29 22.77 -19.40
C VAL A 266 -16.34 24.30 -19.37
N PHE A 267 -15.56 24.93 -18.48
CA PHE A 267 -15.57 26.38 -18.26
C PHE A 267 -14.33 27.09 -18.78
N LYS A 268 -13.36 26.36 -19.35
CA LYS A 268 -12.08 26.89 -19.81
C LYS A 268 -11.33 27.71 -18.75
N ILE A 269 -11.41 27.30 -17.49
CA ILE A 269 -10.71 27.90 -16.35
C ILE A 269 -9.32 27.28 -16.20
N LYS A 270 -8.47 27.94 -15.41
CA LYS A 270 -7.12 27.43 -15.08
C LYS A 270 -7.22 26.19 -14.18
N GLU A 271 -6.16 25.40 -14.17
CA GLU A 271 -5.91 24.41 -13.14
C GLU A 271 -5.88 25.11 -11.78
N ASP A 272 -6.40 24.47 -10.75
CA ASP A 272 -6.48 25.02 -9.38
C ASP A 272 -7.12 26.41 -9.28
N ASP A 273 -8.06 26.74 -10.15
CA ASP A 273 -8.79 28.02 -10.08
C ASP A 273 -9.52 28.12 -8.72
N ALA A 274 -9.15 29.13 -7.94
CA ALA A 274 -9.69 29.32 -6.59
C ALA A 274 -11.23 29.45 -6.53
N ARG A 275 -11.90 29.72 -7.66
CA ARG A 275 -13.36 29.79 -7.80
C ARG A 275 -14.00 28.41 -7.97
N ASN A 276 -13.21 27.38 -8.28
CA ASN A 276 -13.68 26.02 -8.40
C ASN A 276 -13.78 25.36 -7.02
N PRO A 277 -14.97 25.03 -6.51
CA PRO A 277 -15.12 24.40 -5.20
C PRO A 277 -14.57 22.96 -5.16
N GLY A 278 -14.25 22.35 -6.31
CA GLY A 278 -13.64 21.02 -6.39
C GLY A 278 -12.18 20.99 -5.92
N VAL A 279 -11.41 22.06 -6.10
CA VAL A 279 -9.95 22.06 -5.85
C VAL A 279 -9.59 21.74 -4.38
N ILE A 280 -10.33 22.25 -3.42
CA ILE A 280 -10.11 21.88 -2.00
C ILE A 280 -10.41 20.40 -1.74
N ALA A 281 -11.39 19.83 -2.44
CA ALA A 281 -11.68 18.40 -2.31
C ALA A 281 -10.58 17.55 -2.97
N ASP A 282 -10.02 18.03 -4.08
CA ASP A 282 -8.90 17.44 -4.80
C ASP A 282 -7.64 17.42 -3.92
N CYS A 283 -7.18 18.56 -3.41
CA CYS A 283 -6.10 18.65 -2.44
C CYS A 283 -6.32 17.78 -1.18
N THR A 284 -7.59 17.67 -0.74
CA THR A 284 -7.95 16.76 0.36
C THR A 284 -7.75 15.30 -0.04
N GLY A 285 -8.11 14.95 -1.28
CA GLY A 285 -7.96 13.63 -1.86
C GLY A 285 -6.50 13.21 -1.95
N ASP A 286 -5.64 14.05 -2.50
CA ASP A 286 -4.21 13.78 -2.62
C ASP A 286 -3.56 13.57 -1.24
N ASN A 287 -3.86 14.44 -0.28
CA ASN A 287 -3.32 14.28 1.07
C ASN A 287 -3.93 13.08 1.82
N ALA A 288 -5.22 12.80 1.68
CA ALA A 288 -5.92 11.76 2.44
C ALA A 288 -6.09 10.43 1.67
N GLY A 289 -5.88 10.42 0.36
CA GLY A 289 -5.96 9.26 -0.51
C GLY A 289 -4.59 8.77 -0.96
N ASP A 290 -3.84 9.63 -1.65
CA ASP A 290 -2.56 9.25 -2.23
C ASP A 290 -1.46 9.09 -1.19
N SER A 291 -1.47 9.90 -0.12
CA SER A 291 -0.53 9.75 1.01
C SER A 291 -0.76 8.48 1.84
N VAL A 292 -1.93 7.85 1.75
CA VAL A 292 -2.19 6.55 2.40
C VAL A 292 -1.39 5.41 1.75
N GLY A 293 -1.08 5.51 0.45
CA GLY A 293 -0.25 4.53 -0.24
C GLY A 293 1.12 4.36 0.40
N PRO A 294 1.96 5.39 0.40
CA PRO A 294 3.27 5.30 1.02
C PRO A 294 3.21 5.03 2.53
N SER A 295 2.16 5.43 3.24
CA SER A 295 2.05 5.25 4.69
C SER A 295 1.40 3.91 5.10
N ALA A 296 0.08 3.76 5.00
CA ALA A 296 -0.61 2.56 5.49
C ALA A 296 -0.30 1.31 4.68
N ASP A 297 -0.24 1.41 3.34
CA ASP A 297 0.10 0.28 2.47
C ASP A 297 1.60 -0.10 2.62
N GLY A 298 2.48 0.88 2.79
CA GLY A 298 3.88 0.65 3.16
C GLY A 298 4.00 -0.08 4.49
N PHE A 299 3.29 0.34 5.54
CA PHE A 299 3.27 -0.27 6.85
C PHE A 299 2.83 -1.75 6.76
N GLU A 300 1.68 -2.02 6.16
CA GLU A 300 1.19 -3.37 5.93
C GLU A 300 2.17 -4.23 5.11
N THR A 301 2.78 -3.67 4.05
CA THR A 301 3.70 -4.44 3.20
C THR A 301 4.90 -4.96 3.98
N TYR A 302 5.40 -4.16 4.92
CA TYR A 302 6.49 -4.55 5.81
C TYR A 302 6.07 -5.61 6.81
N GLY A 303 4.95 -5.42 7.49
CA GLY A 303 4.42 -6.33 8.49
C GLY A 303 4.09 -7.70 7.91
N VAL A 304 3.23 -7.70 6.90
CA VAL A 304 2.75 -8.94 6.26
C VAL A 304 3.88 -9.76 5.64
N THR A 305 4.84 -9.12 4.95
CA THR A 305 5.99 -9.86 4.38
C THR A 305 6.88 -10.46 5.48
N GLY A 306 7.03 -9.75 6.60
CA GLY A 306 7.75 -10.28 7.75
C GLY A 306 7.05 -11.47 8.40
N VAL A 307 5.75 -11.35 8.64
CA VAL A 307 4.95 -12.45 9.20
C VAL A 307 4.96 -13.66 8.26
N ALA A 308 4.85 -13.46 6.95
CA ALA A 308 4.94 -14.55 5.97
C ALA A 308 6.27 -15.33 6.06
N LEU A 309 7.40 -14.63 6.20
CA LEU A 309 8.70 -15.27 6.37
C LEU A 309 8.83 -15.97 7.72
N ILE A 310 8.37 -15.35 8.81
CA ILE A 310 8.37 -15.97 10.13
C ILE A 310 7.57 -17.27 10.07
N THR A 311 6.35 -17.22 9.55
CA THR A 311 5.47 -18.38 9.39
C THR A 311 6.14 -19.48 8.56
N PHE A 312 6.77 -19.12 7.41
CA PHE A 312 7.50 -20.08 6.60
C PHE A 312 8.66 -20.73 7.37
N ILE A 313 9.47 -19.96 8.08
CA ILE A 313 10.60 -20.48 8.87
C ILE A 313 10.10 -21.48 9.91
N LEU A 314 9.01 -21.15 10.62
CA LEU A 314 8.46 -22.00 11.66
C LEU A 314 7.84 -23.29 11.12
N LEU A 315 7.22 -23.26 9.94
CA LEU A 315 6.59 -24.42 9.29
C LEU A 315 7.55 -25.23 8.40
N GLY A 316 8.39 -24.55 7.66
CA GLY A 316 9.22 -25.15 6.61
C GLY A 316 10.60 -25.62 7.06
N VAL A 317 11.14 -25.10 8.15
CA VAL A 317 12.45 -25.48 8.70
C VAL A 317 12.25 -26.40 9.89
N LYS A 318 12.85 -27.59 9.83
CA LYS A 318 12.68 -28.61 10.89
C LYS A 318 13.66 -28.49 12.06
N ASP A 319 14.81 -27.85 11.84
CA ASP A 319 15.83 -27.68 12.87
C ASP A 319 15.60 -26.40 13.67
N PRO A 320 15.29 -26.50 15.00
CA PRO A 320 15.04 -25.32 15.83
C PRO A 320 16.21 -24.33 15.88
N ARG A 321 17.45 -24.82 15.76
CA ARG A 321 18.64 -23.97 15.74
C ARG A 321 18.68 -23.10 14.48
N VAL A 322 18.38 -23.70 13.33
CA VAL A 322 18.31 -23.00 12.04
C VAL A 322 17.14 -22.02 12.06
N GLN A 323 15.99 -22.39 12.67
CA GLN A 323 14.88 -21.44 12.86
C GLN A 323 15.35 -20.17 13.60
N VAL A 324 16.06 -20.34 14.72
CA VAL A 324 16.59 -19.18 15.49
C VAL A 324 17.60 -18.39 14.66
N GLN A 325 18.52 -19.07 13.95
CA GLN A 325 19.49 -18.38 13.10
C GLN A 325 18.80 -17.51 12.02
N LEU A 326 17.83 -18.05 11.33
CA LEU A 326 17.12 -17.34 10.26
C LEU A 326 16.23 -16.22 10.81
N LEU A 327 15.53 -16.45 11.94
CA LEU A 327 14.70 -15.41 12.57
C LEU A 327 15.56 -14.23 13.03
N VAL A 328 16.63 -14.47 13.75
CA VAL A 328 17.53 -13.39 14.20
C VAL A 328 18.14 -12.67 13.00
N TRP A 329 18.58 -13.40 11.98
CA TRP A 329 19.17 -12.83 10.78
C TRP A 329 18.21 -11.90 10.04
N ILE A 330 16.95 -12.28 9.79
CA ILE A 330 15.99 -11.40 9.09
C ILE A 330 15.66 -10.14 9.90
N PHE A 331 15.59 -10.22 11.22
CA PHE A 331 15.36 -9.03 12.05
C PHE A 331 16.57 -8.09 12.11
N VAL A 332 17.78 -8.62 12.16
CA VAL A 332 19.01 -7.81 12.06
C VAL A 332 19.11 -7.16 10.67
N MET A 333 18.72 -7.86 9.61
CA MET A 333 18.63 -7.29 8.27
C MET A 333 17.65 -6.12 8.20
N ARG A 334 16.49 -6.19 8.86
CA ARG A 334 15.53 -5.06 8.94
C ARG A 334 16.13 -3.84 9.64
N VAL A 335 16.86 -4.04 10.72
CA VAL A 335 17.61 -2.96 11.40
C VAL A 335 18.62 -2.33 10.45
N ALA A 336 19.35 -3.16 9.69
CA ALA A 336 20.33 -2.68 8.71
C ALA A 336 19.70 -1.84 7.61
N MET A 337 18.48 -2.16 7.18
CA MET A 337 17.74 -1.39 6.18
C MET A 337 17.46 0.05 6.63
N LEU A 338 17.11 0.24 7.92
CA LEU A 338 16.99 1.59 8.51
C LEU A 338 18.31 2.36 8.45
N VAL A 339 19.41 1.71 8.80
CA VAL A 339 20.75 2.32 8.77
C VAL A 339 21.17 2.66 7.34
N ALA A 340 20.93 1.76 6.39
CA ALA A 340 21.24 1.97 4.98
C ALA A 340 20.48 3.18 4.40
N ALA A 341 19.19 3.26 4.69
CA ALA A 341 18.34 4.36 4.23
C ALA A 341 18.77 5.71 4.83
N ALA A 342 19.08 5.76 6.14
CA ALA A 342 19.58 6.96 6.77
C ALA A 342 20.94 7.39 6.19
N ALA A 343 21.88 6.46 6.03
CA ALA A 343 23.19 6.74 5.43
C ALA A 343 23.06 7.26 4.00
N ALA A 344 22.27 6.60 3.17
CA ALA A 344 22.02 7.02 1.79
C ALA A 344 21.39 8.42 1.73
N TYR A 345 20.41 8.71 2.59
CA TYR A 345 19.78 10.02 2.66
C TYR A 345 20.80 11.14 2.99
N PHE A 346 21.66 10.95 4.00
CA PHE A 346 22.66 11.95 4.35
C PHE A 346 23.72 12.14 3.27
N ILE A 347 24.20 11.04 2.67
CA ILE A 347 25.18 11.11 1.58
C ILE A 347 24.57 11.82 0.36
N ASN A 348 23.37 11.39 -0.06
CA ASN A 348 22.67 12.01 -1.19
C ASN A 348 22.37 13.49 -0.92
N GLY A 349 21.93 13.84 0.29
CA GLY A 349 21.67 15.21 0.70
C GLY A 349 22.92 16.09 0.62
N ALA A 350 24.09 15.59 1.05
CA ALA A 350 25.36 16.29 0.93
C ALA A 350 25.76 16.52 -0.54
N VAL A 351 25.64 15.49 -1.39
CA VAL A 351 25.93 15.56 -2.82
C VAL A 351 24.96 16.51 -3.54
N ALA A 352 23.68 16.38 -3.29
CA ALA A 352 22.66 17.24 -3.91
C ALA A 352 22.85 18.71 -3.50
N LYS A 353 23.13 18.97 -2.21
CA LYS A 353 23.41 20.33 -1.74
C LYS A 353 24.68 20.93 -2.38
N ALA A 354 25.74 20.15 -2.49
CA ALA A 354 26.98 20.60 -3.12
C ALA A 354 26.79 20.91 -4.61
N ARG A 355 25.92 20.15 -5.29
CA ARG A 355 25.68 20.32 -6.73
C ARG A 355 24.63 21.38 -7.07
N TYR A 356 23.54 21.45 -6.28
CA TYR A 356 22.35 22.23 -6.61
C TYR A 356 22.03 23.33 -5.59
N GLY A 357 22.78 23.47 -4.49
CA GLY A 357 22.48 24.42 -3.43
C GLY A 357 22.35 25.87 -3.89
N ASP A 358 23.22 26.29 -4.83
CA ASP A 358 23.22 27.63 -5.43
C ASP A 358 22.80 27.63 -6.91
N ALA A 359 22.43 26.49 -7.47
CA ALA A 359 22.04 26.36 -8.88
C ALA A 359 20.73 27.13 -9.17
N GLN A 360 20.62 27.65 -10.39
CA GLN A 360 19.38 28.29 -10.89
C GLN A 360 18.47 27.28 -11.59
N GLU A 361 19.04 26.17 -12.07
CA GLU A 361 18.32 25.09 -12.74
C GLU A 361 18.68 23.74 -12.09
N MET A 362 17.74 22.81 -12.06
CA MET A 362 17.91 21.51 -11.47
C MET A 362 17.05 20.49 -12.19
N ASN A 363 17.60 19.33 -12.47
CA ASN A 363 16.78 18.16 -12.80
C ASN A 363 16.33 17.49 -11.50
N PHE A 364 15.06 17.62 -11.16
CA PHE A 364 14.50 17.10 -9.91
C PHE A 364 14.52 15.56 -9.83
N GLU A 365 14.46 14.85 -10.97
CA GLU A 365 14.55 13.39 -11.00
C GLU A 365 15.96 12.85 -10.65
N ALA A 366 17.02 13.57 -10.99
CA ALA A 366 18.39 13.07 -10.87
C ALA A 366 18.82 12.73 -9.43
N PRO A 367 18.61 13.61 -8.42
CA PRO A 367 18.99 13.30 -7.04
C PRO A 367 18.08 12.24 -6.40
N LEU A 368 16.81 12.13 -6.82
CA LEU A 368 15.92 11.06 -6.38
C LEU A 368 16.39 9.70 -6.91
N THR A 369 16.75 9.63 -8.20
CA THR A 369 17.38 8.46 -8.82
C THR A 369 18.68 8.07 -8.11
N THR A 370 19.54 9.05 -7.81
CA THR A 370 20.79 8.83 -7.09
C THR A 370 20.52 8.23 -5.69
N LEU A 371 19.52 8.75 -4.99
CA LEU A 371 19.14 8.25 -3.68
C LEU A 371 18.71 6.77 -3.73
N VAL A 372 17.87 6.40 -4.70
CA VAL A 372 17.40 5.02 -4.88
C VAL A 372 18.57 4.06 -5.14
N TRP A 373 19.43 4.38 -6.11
CA TRP A 373 20.59 3.54 -6.41
C TRP A 373 21.60 3.46 -5.26
N LEU A 374 21.90 4.60 -4.61
CA LEU A 374 22.80 4.64 -3.46
C LEU A 374 22.28 3.77 -2.31
N THR A 375 20.98 3.85 -2.02
CA THR A 375 20.35 3.02 -0.99
C THR A 375 20.44 1.55 -1.33
N SER A 376 20.15 1.18 -2.58
CA SER A 376 20.26 -0.21 -3.04
C SER A 376 21.68 -0.75 -2.89
N LEU A 377 22.68 -0.02 -3.32
CA LEU A 377 24.08 -0.44 -3.25
C LEU A 377 24.58 -0.57 -1.80
N ILE A 378 24.24 0.38 -0.94
CA ILE A 378 24.57 0.31 0.50
C ILE A 378 23.85 -0.89 1.14
N SER A 379 22.57 -1.10 0.84
CA SER A 379 21.80 -2.23 1.38
C SER A 379 22.36 -3.58 0.92
N VAL A 380 22.74 -3.72 -0.35
CA VAL A 380 23.42 -4.94 -0.86
C VAL A 380 24.72 -5.17 -0.11
N GLY A 381 25.57 -4.15 0.02
CA GLY A 381 26.84 -4.27 0.76
C GLY A 381 26.63 -4.72 2.21
N LEU A 382 25.71 -4.06 2.92
CA LEU A 382 25.36 -4.43 4.30
C LEU A 382 24.75 -5.84 4.39
N THR A 383 23.98 -6.26 3.41
CA THR A 383 23.40 -7.61 3.35
C THR A 383 24.48 -8.68 3.39
N TYR A 384 25.55 -8.56 2.57
CA TYR A 384 26.66 -9.53 2.61
C TYR A 384 27.44 -9.48 3.92
N VAL A 385 27.74 -8.28 4.43
CA VAL A 385 28.47 -8.12 5.70
C VAL A 385 27.70 -8.75 6.85
N ILE A 386 26.42 -8.44 6.98
CA ILE A 386 25.57 -8.93 8.07
C ILE A 386 25.34 -10.43 7.94
N SER A 387 25.10 -10.95 6.74
CA SER A 387 24.92 -12.39 6.55
C SER A 387 26.17 -13.16 6.95
N TYR A 388 27.36 -12.65 6.63
CA TYR A 388 28.63 -13.25 7.08
C TYR A 388 28.79 -13.18 8.61
N LEU A 389 28.42 -12.07 9.25
CA LEU A 389 28.59 -11.89 10.69
C LEU A 389 27.57 -12.69 11.51
N ILE A 390 26.31 -12.78 11.04
CA ILE A 390 25.21 -13.36 11.82
C ILE A 390 25.04 -14.86 11.51
N VAL A 391 25.22 -15.28 10.28
CA VAL A 391 25.04 -16.69 9.84
C VAL A 391 26.29 -17.20 9.08
N PRO A 392 27.48 -17.15 9.69
CA PRO A 392 28.71 -17.62 9.04
C PRO A 392 28.63 -19.11 8.68
N VAL A 393 27.92 -19.90 9.49
CA VAL A 393 27.60 -21.31 9.26
C VAL A 393 26.12 -21.51 9.53
N LEU A 394 25.39 -21.99 8.53
CA LEU A 394 23.99 -22.33 8.70
C LEU A 394 23.87 -23.75 9.29
N GLY A 395 23.21 -23.90 10.41
CA GLY A 395 23.10 -25.15 11.18
C GLY A 395 24.10 -25.24 12.33
N ASP A 396 24.58 -26.45 12.58
CA ASP A 396 25.56 -26.70 13.64
C ASP A 396 26.96 -26.18 13.23
N PRO A 397 27.71 -25.47 14.09
CA PRO A 397 29.04 -24.95 13.78
C PRO A 397 30.07 -26.01 13.35
N ALA A 398 29.91 -27.25 13.77
CA ALA A 398 30.83 -28.33 13.47
C ALA A 398 30.46 -29.09 12.19
N SER A 399 29.17 -29.12 11.81
CA SER A 399 28.68 -29.93 10.69
C SER A 399 27.82 -29.14 9.69
N GLY A 400 27.51 -27.87 9.97
CA GLY A 400 26.71 -26.98 9.12
C GLY A 400 27.46 -26.53 7.86
N ASP A 401 26.74 -25.90 6.95
CA ASP A 401 27.27 -25.41 5.66
C ASP A 401 27.79 -23.96 5.81
N PRO A 402 29.12 -23.72 5.72
CA PRO A 402 29.72 -22.40 5.79
C PRO A 402 29.54 -21.57 4.52
N SER A 403 28.93 -22.11 3.46
CA SER A 403 28.72 -21.41 2.19
C SER A 403 27.34 -20.77 2.04
N GLN A 404 26.42 -21.00 2.98
CA GLN A 404 25.04 -20.54 2.83
C GLN A 404 24.87 -19.03 3.05
N TRP A 405 25.71 -18.37 3.86
CA TRP A 405 25.59 -16.95 4.15
C TRP A 405 25.62 -16.08 2.90
N TRP A 406 26.53 -16.33 1.96
CA TRP A 406 26.62 -15.54 0.74
C TRP A 406 25.52 -15.87 -0.27
N LYS A 407 25.02 -17.11 -0.29
CA LYS A 407 23.87 -17.52 -1.11
C LYS A 407 22.59 -16.85 -0.64
N LEU A 408 22.33 -16.84 0.68
CA LEU A 408 21.23 -16.12 1.29
C LEU A 408 21.33 -14.62 1.04
N ALA A 409 22.54 -14.04 1.17
CA ALA A 409 22.79 -12.65 0.84
C ALA A 409 22.50 -12.33 -0.63
N THR A 410 22.89 -13.21 -1.54
CA THR A 410 22.62 -13.07 -2.98
C THR A 410 21.13 -13.10 -3.27
N ILE A 411 20.38 -14.01 -2.65
CA ILE A 411 18.93 -14.12 -2.81
C ILE A 411 18.22 -12.83 -2.38
N ILE A 412 18.53 -12.30 -1.19
CA ILE A 412 17.97 -11.01 -0.73
C ILE A 412 18.38 -9.88 -1.67
N SER A 413 19.64 -9.86 -2.13
CA SER A 413 20.16 -8.83 -3.02
C SER A 413 19.44 -8.79 -4.37
N CYS A 414 18.91 -9.91 -4.86
CA CYS A 414 18.05 -9.93 -6.05
C CYS A 414 16.80 -9.04 -5.83
N GLY A 415 16.17 -9.12 -4.66
CA GLY A 415 15.04 -8.25 -4.32
C GLY A 415 15.44 -6.78 -4.15
N THR A 416 16.55 -6.52 -3.46
CA THR A 416 17.04 -5.15 -3.27
C THR A 416 17.42 -4.49 -4.60
N LEU A 417 18.06 -5.23 -5.51
CA LEU A 417 18.34 -4.75 -6.86
C LEU A 417 17.07 -4.55 -7.70
N ALA A 418 16.08 -5.41 -7.54
CA ALA A 418 14.78 -5.22 -8.18
C ALA A 418 14.13 -3.90 -7.76
N GLY A 419 14.24 -3.52 -6.47
CA GLY A 419 13.77 -2.24 -5.97
C GLY A 419 14.43 -1.01 -6.61
N ALA A 420 15.61 -1.14 -7.21
CA ALA A 420 16.27 -0.08 -7.99
C ALA A 420 16.03 -0.22 -9.50
N ILE A 421 16.03 -1.43 -10.04
CA ILE A 421 15.87 -1.69 -11.48
C ILE A 421 14.44 -1.42 -11.94
N ILE A 422 13.43 -1.85 -11.16
CA ILE A 422 12.02 -1.65 -11.51
C ILE A 422 11.68 -0.17 -11.70
N PRO A 423 12.05 0.76 -10.80
CA PRO A 423 11.87 2.19 -11.01
C PRO A 423 12.48 2.69 -12.34
N GLU A 424 13.68 2.26 -12.69
CA GLU A 424 14.30 2.65 -13.96
C GLU A 424 13.51 2.17 -15.18
N LEU A 425 13.03 0.93 -15.14
CA LEU A 425 12.18 0.39 -16.20
C LEU A 425 10.82 1.10 -16.28
N VAL A 426 10.24 1.46 -15.15
CA VAL A 426 9.00 2.25 -15.12
C VAL A 426 9.23 3.62 -15.76
N LYS A 427 10.32 4.31 -15.43
CA LYS A 427 10.65 5.62 -16.03
C LYS A 427 10.78 5.57 -17.55
N VAL A 428 11.22 4.44 -18.13
CA VAL A 428 11.24 4.27 -19.59
C VAL A 428 9.86 4.50 -20.22
N PHE A 429 8.77 4.16 -19.50
CA PHE A 429 7.40 4.26 -20.00
C PHE A 429 6.64 5.47 -19.47
N THR A 430 7.05 6.06 -18.34
CA THR A 430 6.23 7.02 -17.58
C THR A 430 6.87 8.38 -17.35
N SER A 431 8.23 8.52 -17.42
CA SER A 431 8.90 9.79 -17.17
C SER A 431 8.52 10.86 -18.20
N VAL A 432 8.47 12.11 -17.77
CA VAL A 432 8.30 13.29 -18.66
C VAL A 432 9.41 13.39 -19.74
N ASN A 433 10.50 12.65 -19.58
CA ASN A 433 11.58 12.57 -20.57
C ASN A 433 11.47 11.29 -21.46
N SER A 434 10.48 10.43 -21.21
CA SER A 434 10.27 9.19 -21.93
C SER A 434 9.85 9.42 -23.39
N ARG A 435 10.37 8.58 -24.28
CA ARG A 435 9.90 8.52 -25.68
C ARG A 435 8.44 8.05 -25.75
N HIS A 436 8.02 7.12 -24.91
CA HIS A 436 6.65 6.62 -24.88
C HIS A 436 5.65 7.70 -24.45
N VAL A 437 6.00 8.51 -23.45
CA VAL A 437 5.15 9.64 -23.06
C VAL A 437 5.09 10.71 -24.15
N ASN A 438 6.21 11.00 -24.82
CA ASN A 438 6.22 11.89 -25.98
C ASN A 438 5.40 11.33 -27.16
N GLU A 439 5.35 10.01 -27.33
CA GLU A 439 4.47 9.35 -28.31
C GLU A 439 2.99 9.56 -27.95
N VAL A 440 2.62 9.48 -26.68
CA VAL A 440 1.24 9.80 -26.22
C VAL A 440 0.89 11.25 -26.57
N VAL A 441 1.79 12.21 -26.32
CA VAL A 441 1.59 13.61 -26.67
C VAL A 441 1.43 13.79 -28.20
N THR A 442 2.30 13.16 -28.99
CA THR A 442 2.22 13.21 -30.45
C THR A 442 0.91 12.61 -30.96
N SER A 443 0.53 11.45 -30.43
CA SER A 443 -0.73 10.79 -30.75
C SER A 443 -1.94 11.67 -30.40
N ALA A 444 -1.93 12.32 -29.24
CA ALA A 444 -2.97 13.26 -28.84
C ALA A 444 -3.03 14.50 -29.76
N LYS A 445 -1.87 14.98 -30.26
CA LYS A 445 -1.78 16.10 -31.19
C LYS A 445 -2.38 15.77 -32.55
N GLU A 446 -2.09 14.60 -33.10
CA GLU A 446 -2.52 14.20 -34.44
C GLU A 446 -3.93 13.61 -34.48
N GLY A 447 -4.35 12.87 -33.44
CA GLY A 447 -5.63 12.15 -33.41
C GLY A 447 -6.52 12.48 -32.22
N GLY A 448 -6.23 13.56 -31.50
CA GLY A 448 -6.99 13.96 -30.31
C GLY A 448 -6.92 12.94 -29.18
N ALA A 449 -7.87 13.03 -28.26
CA ALA A 449 -7.93 12.15 -27.09
C ALA A 449 -7.97 10.66 -27.46
N SER A 450 -8.60 10.28 -28.57
CA SER A 450 -8.75 8.88 -28.96
C SER A 450 -7.42 8.18 -29.19
N LEU A 451 -6.52 8.78 -29.99
CA LEU A 451 -5.19 8.20 -30.22
C LEU A 451 -4.28 8.35 -28.99
N GLY A 452 -4.40 9.42 -28.24
CA GLY A 452 -3.68 9.60 -26.98
C GLY A 452 -4.00 8.49 -25.97
N ILE A 453 -5.28 8.14 -25.82
CA ILE A 453 -5.73 7.02 -24.96
C ILE A 453 -5.15 5.69 -25.45
N LEU A 454 -5.25 5.38 -26.77
CA LEU A 454 -4.70 4.14 -27.30
C LEU A 454 -3.19 4.04 -27.11
N SER A 455 -2.44 5.12 -27.28
CA SER A 455 -1.00 5.14 -27.09
C SER A 455 -0.59 4.87 -25.63
N GLY A 456 -1.35 5.41 -24.66
CA GLY A 456 -1.11 5.10 -23.24
C GLY A 456 -1.43 3.64 -22.88
N PHE A 457 -2.46 3.01 -23.47
CA PHE A 457 -2.69 1.56 -23.33
C PHE A 457 -1.50 0.75 -23.85
N VAL A 458 -0.90 1.14 -24.96
CA VAL A 458 0.30 0.49 -25.50
C VAL A 458 1.46 0.61 -24.51
N ALA A 459 1.74 1.82 -24.00
CA ALA A 459 2.79 2.04 -23.03
C ALA A 459 2.59 1.19 -21.75
N GLY A 460 1.37 1.13 -21.22
CA GLY A 460 1.02 0.32 -20.06
C GLY A 460 1.24 -1.18 -20.27
N ASN A 461 0.81 -1.73 -21.42
CA ASN A 461 0.98 -3.15 -21.73
C ASN A 461 2.45 -3.53 -21.89
N PHE A 462 3.23 -2.74 -22.65
CA PHE A 462 4.67 -3.00 -22.79
C PHE A 462 5.43 -2.87 -21.48
N SER A 463 5.06 -1.93 -20.62
CA SER A 463 5.66 -1.80 -19.30
C SER A 463 5.39 -3.03 -18.43
N ALA A 464 4.16 -3.55 -18.43
CA ALA A 464 3.81 -4.75 -17.67
C ALA A 464 4.59 -5.99 -18.15
N TYR A 465 4.79 -6.12 -19.46
CA TYR A 465 5.61 -7.18 -20.06
C TYR A 465 7.07 -7.13 -19.58
N TRP A 466 7.73 -5.98 -19.71
CA TRP A 466 9.14 -5.84 -19.35
C TRP A 466 9.38 -5.95 -17.84
N LEU A 467 8.49 -5.40 -17.03
CA LEU A 467 8.57 -5.52 -15.57
C LEU A 467 8.37 -6.96 -15.13
N GLY A 468 7.40 -7.67 -15.74
CA GLY A 468 7.20 -9.10 -15.47
C GLY A 468 8.43 -9.92 -15.79
N LEU A 469 9.07 -9.72 -16.95
CA LEU A 469 10.31 -10.42 -17.32
C LEU A 469 11.47 -10.11 -16.36
N SER A 470 11.59 -8.88 -15.89
CA SER A 470 12.63 -8.49 -14.93
C SER A 470 12.43 -9.18 -13.59
N MET A 471 11.18 -9.26 -13.09
CA MET A 471 10.85 -9.98 -11.87
C MET A 471 11.16 -11.47 -12.02
N VAL A 472 10.73 -12.11 -13.11
CA VAL A 472 11.03 -13.52 -13.38
C VAL A 472 12.54 -13.77 -13.45
N THR A 473 13.31 -12.87 -14.08
CA THR A 473 14.76 -13.01 -14.18
C THR A 473 15.41 -13.01 -12.79
N LEU A 474 15.06 -12.05 -11.94
CA LEU A 474 15.61 -11.94 -10.59
C LEU A 474 15.17 -13.09 -9.68
N MET A 475 13.90 -13.51 -9.79
CA MET A 475 13.42 -14.71 -9.09
C MET A 475 14.09 -16.00 -9.58
N SER A 476 14.41 -16.11 -10.87
CA SER A 476 15.14 -17.27 -11.42
C SER A 476 16.57 -17.35 -10.87
N ILE A 477 17.24 -16.21 -10.69
CA ILE A 477 18.54 -16.15 -10.04
C ILE A 477 18.41 -16.64 -8.58
N ALA A 478 17.43 -16.14 -7.84
CA ALA A 478 17.16 -16.57 -6.48
C ALA A 478 16.84 -18.07 -6.39
N TYR A 479 16.04 -18.59 -7.32
CA TYR A 479 15.75 -20.00 -7.45
C TYR A 479 17.03 -20.81 -7.65
N PHE A 480 17.90 -20.40 -8.58
CA PHE A 480 19.17 -21.08 -8.84
C PHE A 480 20.03 -21.19 -7.57
N PHE A 481 20.20 -20.09 -6.82
CA PHE A 481 20.96 -20.12 -5.58
C PHE A 481 20.30 -20.97 -4.49
N SER A 482 18.98 -21.04 -4.43
CA SER A 482 18.26 -21.88 -3.48
C SER A 482 18.51 -23.37 -3.70
N GLN A 483 18.78 -23.78 -4.94
CA GLN A 483 19.12 -25.18 -5.29
C GLN A 483 20.55 -25.58 -4.88
N MET A 484 21.39 -24.61 -4.51
CA MET A 484 22.80 -24.85 -4.13
C MET A 484 22.93 -25.28 -2.65
N GLY A 485 22.12 -26.24 -2.22
CA GLY A 485 22.22 -26.89 -0.92
C GLY A 485 21.42 -26.24 0.21
N LEU A 486 20.62 -25.20 -0.03
CA LEU A 486 19.85 -24.52 1.02
C LEU A 486 18.85 -25.47 1.70
N GLY A 487 18.14 -26.27 0.94
CA GLY A 487 17.17 -27.25 1.48
C GLY A 487 17.81 -28.26 2.41
N THR A 488 19.00 -28.75 2.06
CA THR A 488 19.74 -29.72 2.89
C THR A 488 20.37 -29.05 4.10
N ALA A 489 21.05 -27.91 3.93
CA ALA A 489 21.75 -27.21 4.99
C ALA A 489 20.79 -26.67 6.07
N ALA A 490 19.63 -26.18 5.64
CA ALA A 490 18.60 -25.67 6.55
C ALA A 490 17.61 -26.77 7.03
N ASN A 491 17.73 -28.01 6.54
CA ASN A 491 16.69 -29.03 6.72
C ASN A 491 15.29 -28.46 6.42
N MET A 492 15.19 -27.81 5.27
CA MET A 492 14.05 -26.95 4.88
C MET A 492 13.22 -27.61 3.79
N ILE A 493 11.90 -27.59 3.98
CA ILE A 493 10.95 -27.99 2.93
C ILE A 493 10.78 -26.82 1.97
N ALA A 494 10.85 -27.10 0.65
CA ALA A 494 10.60 -26.10 -0.40
C ALA A 494 11.49 -24.82 -0.31
N ALA A 495 12.80 -25.00 -0.22
CA ALA A 495 13.80 -23.91 -0.22
C ALA A 495 13.59 -22.84 -1.33
N PRO A 496 13.10 -23.16 -2.56
CA PRO A 496 12.77 -22.14 -3.55
C PRO A 496 11.69 -21.15 -3.11
N VAL A 497 10.67 -21.61 -2.38
CA VAL A 497 9.61 -20.73 -1.90
C VAL A 497 10.14 -19.78 -0.84
N PHE A 498 11.01 -20.28 0.05
CA PHE A 498 11.74 -19.44 0.98
C PHE A 498 12.58 -18.39 0.28
N ALA A 499 13.30 -18.78 -0.77
CA ALA A 499 14.07 -17.84 -1.58
C ALA A 499 13.18 -16.75 -2.21
N PHE A 500 12.00 -17.07 -2.70
CA PHE A 500 11.05 -16.08 -3.19
C PHE A 500 10.57 -15.14 -2.08
N GLY A 501 10.29 -15.66 -0.88
CA GLY A 501 10.01 -14.85 0.30
C GLY A 501 11.17 -13.90 0.65
N LEU A 502 12.41 -14.37 0.54
CA LEU A 502 13.60 -13.52 0.73
C LEU A 502 13.77 -12.47 -0.37
N VAL A 503 13.37 -12.74 -1.62
CA VAL A 503 13.33 -11.73 -2.69
C VAL A 503 12.30 -10.66 -2.34
N ALA A 504 11.09 -11.03 -1.89
CA ALA A 504 10.08 -10.08 -1.42
C ALA A 504 10.62 -9.23 -0.25
N PHE A 505 11.32 -9.87 0.68
CA PHE A 505 11.99 -9.18 1.78
C PHE A 505 13.09 -8.23 1.30
N GLY A 506 13.83 -8.61 0.27
CA GLY A 506 14.85 -7.78 -0.36
C GLY A 506 14.29 -6.51 -1.01
N PHE A 507 13.11 -6.56 -1.63
CA PHE A 507 12.40 -5.36 -2.12
C PHE A 507 12.22 -4.32 -1.01
N LEU A 508 11.99 -4.78 0.22
CA LEU A 508 11.83 -3.92 1.38
C LEU A 508 13.16 -3.33 1.87
N GLY A 509 14.29 -3.79 1.36
CA GLY A 509 15.64 -3.32 1.72
C GLY A 509 15.88 -1.83 1.53
N MET A 510 15.03 -1.17 0.74
CA MET A 510 15.07 0.28 0.52
C MET A 510 13.83 1.01 1.07
N GLY A 511 13.08 0.36 1.95
CA GLY A 511 11.77 0.80 2.39
C GLY A 511 11.59 2.26 2.72
N PRO A 512 12.37 2.85 3.65
CA PRO A 512 12.20 4.26 3.97
C PRO A 512 12.39 5.17 2.76
N VAL A 513 13.28 4.82 1.83
CA VAL A 513 13.54 5.60 0.61
C VAL A 513 12.43 5.38 -0.43
N THR A 514 11.94 4.14 -0.61
CA THR A 514 10.81 3.88 -1.51
C THR A 514 9.57 4.65 -1.06
N ILE A 515 9.29 4.67 0.25
CA ILE A 515 8.21 5.46 0.84
C ILE A 515 8.46 6.96 0.66
N ALA A 516 9.71 7.41 0.79
CA ALA A 516 10.05 8.83 0.65
C ALA A 516 9.81 9.33 -0.78
N VAL A 517 10.20 8.56 -1.79
CA VAL A 517 10.00 8.96 -3.19
C VAL A 517 8.55 8.83 -3.65
N ASP A 518 7.78 7.91 -3.05
CA ASP A 518 6.34 7.80 -3.28
C ASP A 518 5.58 8.99 -2.65
N SER A 519 5.90 9.33 -1.39
CA SER A 519 5.32 10.49 -0.68
C SER A 519 5.71 11.83 -1.29
N TYR A 520 6.77 11.87 -2.09
CA TYR A 520 7.23 13.08 -2.76
C TYR A 520 6.15 13.64 -3.70
N GLY A 521 5.48 12.77 -4.49
CA GLY A 521 4.46 13.16 -5.45
C GLY A 521 3.30 13.96 -4.85
N PRO A 522 2.55 13.42 -3.86
CA PRO A 522 1.45 14.15 -3.22
C PRO A 522 1.85 15.49 -2.60
N VAL A 523 3.10 15.64 -2.16
CA VAL A 523 3.58 16.92 -1.62
C VAL A 523 3.82 17.92 -2.73
N THR A 524 4.42 17.52 -3.86
CA THR A 524 4.71 18.43 -4.96
C THR A 524 3.47 18.92 -5.66
N ASP A 525 2.52 18.02 -5.90
CA ASP A 525 1.21 18.32 -6.48
C ASP A 525 0.45 19.35 -5.62
N ASN A 526 0.25 19.04 -4.34
CA ASN A 526 -0.43 19.96 -3.43
C ASN A 526 0.35 21.25 -3.14
N ALA A 527 1.67 21.30 -3.31
CA ALA A 527 2.41 22.54 -3.19
C ALA A 527 2.07 23.53 -4.31
N GLN A 528 1.84 23.03 -5.53
CA GLN A 528 1.35 23.83 -6.65
C GLN A 528 -0.06 24.36 -6.35
N SER A 529 -0.97 23.48 -5.93
CA SER A 529 -2.35 23.86 -5.59
C SER A 529 -2.42 24.86 -4.45
N VAL A 530 -1.61 24.70 -3.38
CA VAL A 530 -1.52 25.68 -2.28
C VAL A 530 -1.02 27.03 -2.77
N TYR A 531 -0.05 27.06 -3.70
CA TYR A 531 0.43 28.31 -4.28
C TYR A 531 -0.73 29.04 -5.01
N GLU A 532 -1.44 28.36 -5.90
CA GLU A 532 -2.53 28.97 -6.70
C GLU A 532 -3.73 29.39 -5.82
N LEU A 533 -4.18 28.52 -4.91
CA LEU A 533 -5.32 28.80 -4.02
C LEU A 533 -5.04 29.90 -3.00
N SER A 534 -3.79 30.15 -2.64
CA SER A 534 -3.41 31.22 -1.72
C SER A 534 -3.64 32.61 -2.32
N LEU A 535 -3.69 32.70 -3.65
CA LEU A 535 -3.73 33.95 -4.41
C LEU A 535 -2.62 34.93 -3.96
N ILE A 536 -1.45 34.39 -3.62
CA ILE A 536 -0.35 35.14 -3.02
C ILE A 536 0.08 36.33 -3.87
N GLU A 537 -0.04 36.23 -5.18
CA GLU A 537 0.31 37.29 -6.14
C GLU A 537 -0.61 38.49 -6.06
N GLN A 538 -1.86 38.29 -5.62
CA GLN A 538 -2.91 39.33 -5.52
C GLN A 538 -2.90 40.03 -4.17
N VAL A 539 -2.14 39.54 -3.18
CA VAL A 539 -2.04 40.17 -1.85
C VAL A 539 -1.33 41.53 -1.99
N PRO A 540 -1.96 42.61 -1.55
CA PRO A 540 -1.40 43.96 -1.65
C PRO A 540 -0.02 44.05 -0.96
N ASN A 541 0.97 44.62 -1.66
CA ASN A 541 2.35 44.84 -1.17
C ASN A 541 3.08 43.55 -0.70
N VAL A 542 2.66 42.38 -1.12
CA VAL A 542 3.18 41.08 -0.66
C VAL A 542 4.71 40.92 -0.86
N LYS A 543 5.28 41.44 -1.96
CA LYS A 543 6.74 41.39 -2.20
C LYS A 543 7.52 42.16 -1.13
N ALA A 544 7.01 43.33 -0.71
CA ALA A 544 7.64 44.14 0.34
C ALA A 544 7.44 43.49 1.74
N GLU A 545 6.29 42.90 1.99
CA GLU A 545 5.99 42.17 3.22
C GLU A 545 6.92 40.96 3.37
N ILE A 546 7.01 40.09 2.35
CA ILE A 546 7.86 38.91 2.36
C ILE A 546 9.34 39.28 2.49
N LYS A 547 9.78 40.33 1.81
CA LYS A 547 11.15 40.83 1.95
C LYS A 547 11.44 41.32 3.36
N LYS A 548 10.49 42.03 3.98
CA LYS A 548 10.61 42.56 5.36
C LYS A 548 10.63 41.46 6.40
N ASP A 549 9.67 40.52 6.31
CA ASP A 549 9.40 39.55 7.38
C ASP A 549 10.25 38.28 7.26
N PHE A 550 10.63 37.89 6.04
CA PHE A 550 11.35 36.66 5.75
C PHE A 550 12.71 36.89 5.06
N ASN A 551 13.06 38.13 4.67
CA ASN A 551 14.25 38.47 3.92
C ASN A 551 14.38 37.70 2.59
N VAL A 552 13.24 37.47 1.89
CA VAL A 552 13.16 36.74 0.62
C VAL A 552 12.82 37.69 -0.51
N GLU A 553 13.56 37.65 -1.61
CA GLU A 553 13.19 38.29 -2.85
C GLU A 553 12.31 37.36 -3.69
N VAL A 554 11.15 37.86 -4.10
CA VAL A 554 10.10 37.06 -4.73
C VAL A 554 10.18 37.16 -6.25
N ASN A 555 10.23 35.98 -6.91
CA ASN A 555 10.10 35.79 -8.34
C ASN A 555 8.94 34.84 -8.65
N PHE A 556 7.75 35.38 -8.83
CA PHE A 556 6.53 34.56 -9.02
C PHE A 556 6.55 33.69 -10.28
N ASP A 557 7.06 34.21 -11.40
CA ASP A 557 7.09 33.44 -12.65
C ASP A 557 7.99 32.21 -12.51
N ARG A 558 9.19 32.39 -11.94
CA ARG A 558 10.10 31.27 -11.71
C ARG A 558 9.56 30.30 -10.63
N SER A 559 8.81 30.80 -9.65
CA SER A 559 8.16 29.96 -8.63
C SER A 559 7.18 28.96 -9.24
N LYS A 560 6.34 29.42 -10.16
CA LYS A 560 5.39 28.56 -10.88
C LYS A 560 6.10 27.50 -11.71
N ASP A 561 7.07 27.93 -12.51
CA ASP A 561 7.86 26.99 -13.32
C ASP A 561 8.51 25.90 -12.45
N LEU A 562 9.10 26.28 -11.29
CA LEU A 562 9.73 25.34 -10.38
C LEU A 562 8.73 24.36 -9.73
N LEU A 563 7.57 24.82 -9.35
CA LEU A 563 6.54 23.95 -8.76
C LEU A 563 6.01 22.97 -9.80
N GLU A 564 5.75 23.40 -11.03
CA GLU A 564 5.30 22.54 -12.12
C GLU A 564 6.38 21.53 -12.55
N GLU A 565 7.66 21.95 -12.67
CA GLU A 565 8.78 21.05 -12.96
C GLU A 565 8.96 20.00 -11.87
N ASN A 566 8.82 20.41 -10.61
CA ASN A 566 8.94 19.53 -9.45
C ASN A 566 7.80 18.53 -9.34
N ASP A 567 6.59 18.96 -9.68
CA ASP A 567 5.41 18.08 -9.71
C ASP A 567 5.55 16.99 -10.80
N GLY A 568 6.05 17.33 -11.97
CA GLY A 568 6.36 16.34 -13.00
C GLY A 568 7.36 15.27 -12.54
N ALA A 569 8.37 15.65 -11.74
CA ALA A 569 9.28 14.70 -11.12
C ALA A 569 8.57 13.88 -10.02
N GLY A 570 7.69 14.50 -9.23
CA GLY A 570 6.87 13.86 -8.23
C GLY A 570 5.99 12.75 -8.82
N ASN A 571 5.28 13.05 -9.91
CA ASN A 571 4.45 12.09 -10.63
C ASN A 571 5.26 10.91 -11.18
N THR A 572 6.46 11.17 -11.72
CA THR A 572 7.37 10.12 -12.18
C THR A 572 7.72 9.16 -11.05
N PHE A 573 8.15 9.67 -9.88
CA PHE A 573 8.58 8.83 -8.76
C PHE A 573 7.44 8.15 -8.03
N LYS A 574 6.29 8.77 -7.88
CA LYS A 574 5.03 8.16 -7.42
C LYS A 574 4.66 6.94 -8.29
N ALA A 575 4.84 7.05 -9.61
CA ALA A 575 4.61 5.94 -10.53
C ALA A 575 5.62 4.80 -10.33
N THR A 576 6.90 5.10 -10.03
CA THR A 576 7.96 4.09 -9.89
C THR A 576 7.83 3.24 -8.63
N ALA A 577 7.32 3.79 -7.53
CA ALA A 577 7.18 3.10 -6.27
C ALA A 577 6.06 2.04 -6.30
N LYS A 578 4.97 2.29 -7.02
CA LYS A 578 3.80 1.40 -7.09
C LYS A 578 4.12 -0.02 -7.56
N PRO A 579 4.81 -0.25 -8.71
CA PRO A 579 5.18 -1.59 -9.14
C PRO A 579 6.14 -2.32 -8.18
N VAL A 580 6.98 -1.60 -7.44
CA VAL A 580 7.84 -2.19 -6.39
C VAL A 580 6.99 -2.73 -5.25
N LEU A 581 6.05 -1.95 -4.72
CA LEU A 581 5.15 -2.37 -3.65
C LEU A 581 4.23 -3.52 -4.08
N ILE A 582 3.68 -3.48 -5.30
CA ILE A 582 2.85 -4.54 -5.86
C ILE A 582 3.66 -5.84 -6.05
N GLY A 583 4.88 -5.73 -6.60
CA GLY A 583 5.80 -6.86 -6.75
C GLY A 583 6.12 -7.52 -5.41
N THR A 584 6.39 -6.70 -4.38
CA THR A 584 6.61 -7.18 -3.01
C THR A 584 5.40 -7.93 -2.47
N ALA A 585 4.19 -7.39 -2.65
CA ALA A 585 2.96 -8.02 -2.18
C ALA A 585 2.73 -9.39 -2.83
N VAL A 586 2.90 -9.47 -4.16
CA VAL A 586 2.64 -10.72 -4.90
C VAL A 586 3.69 -11.78 -4.58
N VAL A 587 4.98 -11.42 -4.58
CA VAL A 587 6.05 -12.36 -4.23
C VAL A 587 5.95 -12.78 -2.76
N GLY A 588 5.58 -11.86 -1.85
CA GLY A 588 5.30 -12.17 -0.44
C GLY A 588 4.08 -13.07 -0.26
N ALA A 589 3.01 -12.85 -1.04
CA ALA A 589 1.80 -13.69 -1.01
C ALA A 589 2.10 -15.15 -1.38
N THR A 590 3.11 -15.42 -2.24
CA THR A 590 3.50 -16.82 -2.56
C THR A 590 3.95 -17.58 -1.33
N THR A 591 4.60 -16.94 -0.37
CA THR A 591 5.06 -17.54 0.88
C THR A 591 3.87 -17.88 1.80
N MET A 592 2.86 -16.99 1.86
CA MET A 592 1.64 -17.26 2.63
C MET A 592 0.79 -18.36 1.99
N ILE A 593 0.63 -18.35 0.67
CA ILE A 593 -0.09 -19.41 -0.05
C ILE A 593 0.59 -20.76 0.19
N PHE A 594 1.93 -20.77 0.22
CA PHE A 594 2.66 -21.99 0.55
C PHE A 594 2.40 -22.46 1.99
N SER A 595 2.26 -21.56 2.97
CA SER A 595 1.88 -21.93 4.33
C SER A 595 0.52 -22.62 4.38
N ILE A 596 -0.46 -22.13 3.58
CA ILE A 596 -1.76 -22.79 3.42
C ILE A 596 -1.57 -24.21 2.81
N ILE A 597 -0.75 -24.32 1.79
CA ILE A 597 -0.44 -25.62 1.16
C ILE A 597 0.18 -26.58 2.17
N MET A 598 1.14 -26.12 2.99
CA MET A 598 1.76 -26.92 4.04
C MET A 598 0.74 -27.45 5.04
N ALA A 599 -0.20 -26.60 5.46
CA ALA A 599 -1.26 -26.99 6.38
C ALA A 599 -2.20 -28.05 5.76
N LEU A 600 -2.61 -27.86 4.49
CA LEU A 600 -3.54 -28.75 3.78
C LEU A 600 -2.92 -30.07 3.33
N THR A 601 -1.60 -30.11 3.18
CA THR A 601 -0.87 -31.29 2.70
C THR A 601 -0.08 -32.00 3.80
N SER A 602 -0.27 -31.60 5.06
CA SER A 602 0.50 -32.15 6.19
C SER A 602 2.02 -32.13 5.91
N GLY A 603 2.54 -30.99 5.48
CA GLY A 603 3.96 -30.83 5.14
C GLY A 603 4.37 -31.50 3.83
N LEU A 604 3.55 -31.43 2.78
CA LEU A 604 3.74 -32.03 1.46
C LEU A 604 3.77 -33.57 1.47
N THR A 605 3.14 -34.21 2.45
CA THR A 605 3.08 -35.67 2.56
C THR A 605 1.78 -36.25 2.02
N THR A 606 0.68 -35.49 2.03
CA THR A 606 -0.66 -35.91 1.62
C THR A 606 -1.27 -34.91 0.63
N ASN A 607 -2.20 -35.34 -0.21
CA ASN A 607 -2.99 -34.50 -1.11
C ASN A 607 -2.19 -33.60 -2.08
N VAL A 608 -0.90 -33.84 -2.29
CA VAL A 608 -0.06 -33.04 -3.19
C VAL A 608 -0.53 -33.15 -4.65
N ASP A 609 -1.12 -34.28 -5.02
CA ASP A 609 -1.73 -34.53 -6.32
C ASP A 609 -2.88 -33.57 -6.64
N LYS A 610 -3.56 -33.02 -5.62
CA LYS A 610 -4.62 -32.02 -5.77
C LYS A 610 -4.12 -30.62 -6.15
N LEU A 611 -2.83 -30.35 -6.02
CA LEU A 611 -2.16 -29.14 -6.52
C LEU A 611 -1.80 -29.27 -8.01
N SER A 612 -2.73 -29.75 -8.80
CA SER A 612 -2.52 -30.05 -10.21
C SER A 612 -3.68 -29.54 -11.05
N LEU A 613 -3.40 -29.15 -12.30
CA LEU A 613 -4.43 -28.83 -13.29
C LEU A 613 -5.38 -30.02 -13.57
N LEU A 614 -4.99 -31.24 -13.22
CA LEU A 614 -5.84 -32.43 -13.32
C LEU A 614 -6.90 -32.46 -12.21
N HIS A 615 -6.70 -31.74 -11.12
CA HIS A 615 -7.72 -31.57 -10.10
C HIS A 615 -8.65 -30.41 -10.45
N ALA A 616 -9.84 -30.72 -10.93
CA ALA A 616 -10.78 -29.73 -11.46
C ALA A 616 -11.07 -28.56 -10.50
N PRO A 617 -11.26 -28.75 -9.18
CA PRO A 617 -11.46 -27.61 -8.26
C PRO A 617 -10.29 -26.62 -8.28
N PHE A 618 -9.05 -27.07 -8.27
CA PHE A 618 -7.86 -26.22 -8.36
C PHE A 618 -7.87 -25.37 -9.63
N PHE A 619 -8.15 -26.00 -10.78
CA PHE A 619 -8.22 -25.29 -12.06
C PHE A 619 -9.36 -24.28 -12.12
N LEU A 620 -10.54 -24.62 -11.59
CA LEU A 620 -11.67 -23.68 -11.48
C LEU A 620 -11.34 -22.51 -10.56
N GLY A 621 -10.58 -22.74 -9.49
CA GLY A 621 -10.04 -21.68 -8.62
C GLY A 621 -9.18 -20.70 -9.40
N LEU A 622 -8.27 -21.18 -10.25
CA LEU A 622 -7.42 -20.31 -11.10
C LEU A 622 -8.26 -19.40 -12.01
N ILE A 623 -9.33 -19.91 -12.62
CA ILE A 623 -10.23 -19.09 -13.45
C ILE A 623 -10.97 -18.05 -12.61
N THR A 624 -11.46 -18.46 -11.44
CA THR A 624 -12.25 -17.59 -10.55
C THR A 624 -11.43 -16.43 -9.99
N GLY A 625 -10.15 -16.65 -9.65
CA GLY A 625 -9.27 -15.60 -9.15
C GLY A 625 -9.04 -14.49 -10.18
N GLY A 626 -8.83 -14.86 -11.45
CA GLY A 626 -8.75 -13.88 -12.54
C GLY A 626 -10.04 -13.07 -12.68
N ALA A 627 -11.21 -13.74 -12.65
CA ALA A 627 -12.49 -13.04 -12.73
C ALA A 627 -12.69 -12.04 -11.59
N MET A 628 -12.25 -12.36 -10.37
CA MET A 628 -12.33 -11.46 -9.21
C MET A 628 -11.47 -10.19 -9.38
N ILE A 629 -10.30 -10.28 -9.98
CA ILE A 629 -9.46 -9.10 -10.25
C ILE A 629 -10.15 -8.16 -11.25
N TYR A 630 -10.75 -8.70 -12.32
CA TYR A 630 -11.49 -7.89 -13.29
C TYR A 630 -12.77 -7.29 -12.69
N TRP A 631 -13.50 -8.05 -11.86
CA TRP A 631 -14.62 -7.50 -11.12
C TRP A 631 -14.17 -6.36 -10.19
N PHE A 632 -13.08 -6.53 -9.44
CA PHE A 632 -12.55 -5.51 -8.53
C PHE A 632 -12.18 -4.22 -9.29
N THR A 633 -11.49 -4.37 -10.43
CA THR A 633 -11.16 -3.24 -11.32
C THR A 633 -12.41 -2.50 -11.79
N GLY A 634 -13.41 -3.24 -12.27
CA GLY A 634 -14.67 -2.66 -12.73
C GLY A 634 -15.46 -1.97 -11.63
N ALA A 635 -15.52 -2.57 -10.43
CA ALA A 635 -16.26 -2.02 -9.29
C ALA A 635 -15.62 -0.75 -8.73
N SER A 636 -14.28 -0.71 -8.64
CA SER A 636 -13.55 0.47 -8.17
C SER A 636 -13.65 1.63 -9.17
N THR A 637 -13.48 1.36 -10.47
CA THR A 637 -13.66 2.36 -11.53
C THR A 637 -15.11 2.88 -11.58
N GLN A 638 -16.12 2.00 -11.43
CA GLN A 638 -17.52 2.40 -11.39
C GLN A 638 -17.82 3.31 -10.19
N ALA A 639 -17.23 3.03 -9.03
CA ALA A 639 -17.41 3.87 -7.85
C ALA A 639 -16.85 5.30 -8.08
N VAL A 640 -15.67 5.40 -8.69
CA VAL A 640 -15.06 6.69 -9.08
C VAL A 640 -15.95 7.41 -10.09
N THR A 641 -16.32 6.76 -11.20
CA THR A 641 -17.09 7.36 -12.29
C THR A 641 -18.43 7.92 -11.79
N THR A 642 -19.15 7.16 -10.97
CA THR A 642 -20.43 7.60 -10.42
C THR A 642 -20.28 8.76 -9.44
N GLY A 643 -19.25 8.69 -8.58
CA GLY A 643 -18.96 9.77 -7.64
C GLY A 643 -18.54 11.06 -8.36
N ALA A 644 -17.66 10.94 -9.36
CA ALA A 644 -17.20 12.06 -10.18
C ALA A 644 -18.36 12.72 -10.93
N TYR A 645 -19.24 11.93 -11.52
CA TYR A 645 -20.46 12.47 -12.14
C TYR A 645 -21.25 13.37 -11.17
N ARG A 646 -21.46 12.93 -9.92
CA ARG A 646 -22.19 13.70 -8.92
C ARG A 646 -21.42 14.93 -8.43
N ALA A 647 -20.10 14.85 -8.34
CA ALA A 647 -19.26 15.99 -8.01
C ALA A 647 -19.34 17.06 -9.13
N VAL A 648 -19.19 16.63 -10.38
CA VAL A 648 -19.33 17.50 -11.57
C VAL A 648 -20.69 18.19 -11.64
N GLU A 649 -21.79 17.44 -11.41
CA GLU A 649 -23.14 18.02 -11.34
C GLU A 649 -23.23 19.15 -10.31
N PHE A 650 -22.73 18.89 -9.09
CA PHE A 650 -22.75 19.86 -8.02
C PHE A 650 -21.87 21.07 -8.33
N ILE A 651 -20.64 20.85 -8.81
CA ILE A 651 -19.70 21.93 -9.11
C ILE A 651 -20.28 22.82 -10.22
N LYS A 652 -20.79 22.25 -11.31
CA LYS A 652 -21.42 23.01 -12.40
C LYS A 652 -22.56 23.89 -11.95
N ALA A 653 -23.37 23.43 -10.99
CA ALA A 653 -24.51 24.17 -10.48
C ALA A 653 -24.11 25.30 -9.51
N ASN A 654 -22.91 25.24 -8.89
CA ASN A 654 -22.54 26.14 -7.80
C ASN A 654 -21.30 27.01 -8.08
N ILE A 655 -20.53 26.72 -9.14
CA ILE A 655 -19.36 27.53 -9.49
C ILE A 655 -19.76 28.95 -9.91
N LYS A 656 -19.09 29.94 -9.32
CA LYS A 656 -19.33 31.37 -9.58
C LYS A 656 -18.08 31.97 -10.20
N LEU A 657 -18.08 32.12 -11.50
CA LEU A 657 -16.95 32.69 -12.24
C LEU A 657 -16.94 34.20 -12.29
N GLU A 658 -18.07 34.84 -12.00
CA GLU A 658 -18.22 36.30 -11.95
C GLU A 658 -18.58 36.74 -10.54
N GLY A 659 -18.00 37.86 -10.08
CA GLY A 659 -18.30 38.46 -8.78
C GLY A 659 -17.74 37.74 -7.55
N SER A 660 -16.87 36.74 -7.71
CA SER A 660 -16.20 36.05 -6.62
C SER A 660 -14.74 35.74 -6.99
N GLU A 661 -13.82 35.98 -6.07
CA GLU A 661 -12.40 35.61 -6.21
C GLU A 661 -12.10 34.16 -5.78
N LYS A 662 -12.93 33.61 -4.88
CA LYS A 662 -12.77 32.25 -4.35
C LYS A 662 -14.13 31.56 -4.25
N ALA A 663 -14.11 30.23 -4.32
CA ALA A 663 -15.25 29.40 -3.99
C ALA A 663 -15.61 29.55 -2.50
N SER A 664 -16.88 29.37 -2.17
CA SER A 664 -17.29 29.38 -0.77
C SER A 664 -16.76 28.13 -0.05
N VAL A 665 -16.32 28.27 1.20
CA VAL A 665 -15.89 27.14 2.04
C VAL A 665 -17.02 26.11 2.22
N SER A 666 -18.28 26.57 2.20
CA SER A 666 -19.47 25.71 2.26
C SER A 666 -19.56 24.78 1.04
N ASP A 667 -19.36 25.33 -0.16
CA ASP A 667 -19.46 24.55 -1.40
C ASP A 667 -18.31 23.56 -1.51
N SER A 668 -17.08 23.97 -1.18
CA SER A 668 -15.92 23.09 -1.10
C SER A 668 -16.12 21.92 -0.13
N LYS A 669 -16.63 22.19 1.09
CA LYS A 669 -16.99 21.15 2.05
C LYS A 669 -18.07 20.20 1.53
N LYS A 670 -19.00 20.71 0.72
CA LYS A 670 -20.06 19.88 0.13
C LYS A 670 -19.51 18.93 -0.94
N VAL A 671 -18.53 19.36 -1.74
CA VAL A 671 -17.82 18.47 -2.67
C VAL A 671 -17.09 17.37 -1.89
N VAL A 672 -16.36 17.71 -0.82
CA VAL A 672 -15.69 16.74 0.07
C VAL A 672 -16.70 15.72 0.64
N GLU A 673 -17.90 16.17 1.05
CA GLU A 673 -18.97 15.28 1.54
C GLU A 673 -19.45 14.31 0.46
N ILE A 674 -19.62 14.78 -0.79
CA ILE A 674 -20.00 13.94 -1.92
C ILE A 674 -18.92 12.88 -2.16
N CYS A 675 -17.66 13.28 -2.28
CA CYS A 675 -16.53 12.38 -2.45
C CYS A 675 -16.47 11.31 -1.35
N THR A 676 -16.56 11.73 -0.08
CA THR A 676 -16.56 10.82 1.07
C THR A 676 -17.69 9.80 1.01
N LYS A 677 -18.90 10.23 0.69
CA LYS A 677 -20.09 9.37 0.62
C LYS A 677 -19.95 8.27 -0.44
N TYR A 678 -19.49 8.64 -1.64
CA TYR A 678 -19.33 7.66 -2.72
C TYR A 678 -18.10 6.77 -2.50
N ALA A 679 -17.01 7.28 -1.93
CA ALA A 679 -15.86 6.49 -1.53
C ALA A 679 -16.24 5.41 -0.50
N GLN A 680 -17.00 5.77 0.53
CA GLN A 680 -17.47 4.82 1.54
C GLN A 680 -18.43 3.77 0.96
N LYS A 681 -19.36 4.21 0.08
CA LYS A 681 -20.29 3.28 -0.57
C LYS A 681 -19.56 2.28 -1.48
N GLY A 682 -18.59 2.75 -2.25
CA GLY A 682 -17.75 1.92 -3.11
C GLY A 682 -16.94 0.93 -2.28
N MET A 683 -16.19 1.42 -1.29
CA MET A 683 -15.38 0.59 -0.41
C MET A 683 -16.19 -0.47 0.33
N PHE A 684 -17.36 -0.12 0.88
CA PHE A 684 -18.23 -1.07 1.59
C PHE A 684 -18.68 -2.21 0.69
N ASN A 685 -19.10 -1.91 -0.54
CA ASN A 685 -19.50 -2.95 -1.49
C ASN A 685 -18.32 -3.86 -1.86
N ILE A 686 -17.17 -3.27 -2.18
CA ILE A 686 -15.98 -4.01 -2.58
C ILE A 686 -15.47 -4.87 -1.43
N PHE A 687 -15.31 -4.29 -0.25
CA PHE A 687 -14.78 -5.02 0.91
C PHE A 687 -15.65 -6.21 1.28
N LEU A 688 -16.98 -6.04 1.38
CA LEU A 688 -17.86 -7.14 1.74
C LEU A 688 -17.96 -8.20 0.65
N ALA A 689 -17.90 -7.82 -0.63
CA ALA A 689 -17.85 -8.81 -1.70
C ALA A 689 -16.56 -9.64 -1.65
N VAL A 690 -15.40 -9.02 -1.37
CA VAL A 690 -14.11 -9.72 -1.20
C VAL A 690 -14.14 -10.59 0.06
N PHE A 691 -14.59 -10.06 1.18
CA PHE A 691 -14.65 -10.78 2.46
C PHE A 691 -15.52 -12.04 2.37
N PHE A 692 -16.77 -11.90 1.92
CA PHE A 692 -17.66 -13.04 1.76
C PHE A 692 -17.30 -13.95 0.58
N GLY A 693 -16.68 -13.41 -0.46
CA GLY A 693 -16.10 -14.19 -1.55
C GLY A 693 -14.96 -15.09 -1.06
N THR A 694 -14.07 -14.57 -0.24
CA THR A 694 -12.95 -15.33 0.38
C THR A 694 -13.50 -16.47 1.25
N LEU A 695 -14.47 -16.19 2.12
CA LEU A 695 -15.15 -17.22 2.90
C LEU A 695 -15.83 -18.27 2.01
N THR A 696 -16.55 -17.82 0.98
CA THR A 696 -17.23 -18.72 0.02
C THR A 696 -16.26 -19.73 -0.56
N PHE A 697 -15.16 -19.24 -1.16
CA PHE A 697 -14.23 -20.09 -1.90
C PHE A 697 -13.41 -21.01 -0.98
N ALA A 698 -13.06 -20.53 0.22
CA ALA A 698 -12.43 -21.37 1.24
C ALA A 698 -13.33 -22.51 1.72
N PHE A 699 -14.64 -22.25 1.83
CA PHE A 699 -15.64 -23.23 2.31
C PHE A 699 -16.17 -24.17 1.21
N ILE A 700 -16.01 -23.83 -0.07
CA ILE A 700 -16.36 -24.75 -1.17
C ILE A 700 -15.39 -25.91 -1.21
N GLU A 701 -14.08 -25.61 -1.35
CA GLU A 701 -13.06 -26.65 -1.42
C GLU A 701 -11.66 -26.01 -1.22
N PRO A 702 -10.81 -26.53 -0.33
CA PRO A 702 -9.51 -25.92 -0.01
C PRO A 702 -8.55 -25.77 -1.18
N PHE A 703 -8.47 -26.71 -2.10
CA PHE A 703 -7.58 -26.65 -3.26
C PHE A 703 -8.11 -25.74 -4.38
N PHE A 704 -9.44 -25.60 -4.50
CA PHE A 704 -10.07 -24.53 -5.27
C PHE A 704 -9.58 -23.17 -4.77
N PHE A 705 -9.57 -22.99 -3.45
CA PHE A 705 -9.15 -21.74 -2.83
C PHE A 705 -7.66 -21.44 -3.05
N ILE A 706 -6.78 -22.44 -3.04
CA ILE A 706 -5.36 -22.25 -3.40
C ILE A 706 -5.23 -21.76 -4.83
N GLY A 707 -5.93 -22.39 -5.78
CA GLY A 707 -5.95 -21.92 -7.17
C GLY A 707 -6.44 -20.48 -7.30
N TYR A 708 -7.50 -20.13 -6.57
CA TYR A 708 -8.04 -18.78 -6.48
C TYR A 708 -6.99 -17.76 -5.98
N LEU A 709 -6.26 -18.05 -4.90
CA LEU A 709 -5.24 -17.17 -4.35
C LEU A 709 -4.05 -16.97 -5.30
N ILE A 710 -3.56 -18.05 -5.91
CA ILE A 710 -2.48 -17.98 -6.91
C ILE A 710 -2.89 -17.07 -8.07
N SER A 711 -4.11 -17.25 -8.55
CA SER A 711 -4.64 -16.48 -9.68
C SER A 711 -4.82 -15.00 -9.34
N ILE A 712 -5.38 -14.68 -8.17
CA ILE A 712 -5.48 -13.27 -7.71
C ILE A 712 -4.10 -12.62 -7.67
N ALA A 713 -3.08 -13.30 -7.16
CA ALA A 713 -1.74 -12.75 -7.09
C ALA A 713 -1.17 -12.48 -8.49
N ILE A 714 -1.26 -13.43 -9.41
CA ILE A 714 -0.69 -13.29 -10.77
C ILE A 714 -1.46 -12.25 -11.60
N PHE A 715 -2.79 -12.37 -11.70
CA PHE A 715 -3.59 -11.41 -12.47
C PHE A 715 -3.55 -10.02 -11.84
N GLY A 716 -3.57 -9.95 -10.50
CA GLY A 716 -3.45 -8.69 -9.79
C GLY A 716 -2.14 -7.97 -10.07
N LEU A 717 -1.00 -8.70 -10.12
CA LEU A 717 0.30 -8.13 -10.46
C LEU A 717 0.27 -7.42 -11.83
N TYR A 718 -0.09 -8.15 -12.88
CA TYR A 718 -0.04 -7.62 -14.24
C TYR A 718 -1.08 -6.53 -14.47
N GLN A 719 -2.29 -6.72 -13.95
CA GLN A 719 -3.35 -5.71 -14.06
C GLN A 719 -2.97 -4.42 -13.35
N ALA A 720 -2.40 -4.51 -12.14
CA ALA A 720 -1.99 -3.33 -11.39
C ALA A 720 -0.84 -2.58 -12.05
N ILE A 721 0.20 -3.28 -12.54
CA ILE A 721 1.33 -2.66 -13.25
C ILE A 721 0.84 -1.98 -14.53
N PHE A 722 0.02 -2.66 -15.33
CA PHE A 722 -0.56 -2.10 -16.55
C PHE A 722 -1.31 -0.81 -16.27
N MET A 723 -2.22 -0.82 -15.30
CA MET A 723 -3.06 0.31 -14.97
C MET A 723 -2.26 1.48 -14.38
N ALA A 724 -1.31 1.20 -13.49
CA ALA A 724 -0.45 2.22 -12.90
C ALA A 724 0.37 2.95 -13.95
N ASN A 725 0.99 2.21 -14.87
CA ASN A 725 1.92 2.78 -15.84
C ASN A 725 1.22 3.42 -17.04
N ALA A 726 0.07 2.88 -17.47
CA ALA A 726 -0.77 3.54 -18.46
C ALA A 726 -1.26 4.90 -17.94
N GLY A 727 -1.81 4.93 -16.72
CA GLY A 727 -2.28 6.15 -16.09
C GLY A 727 -1.17 7.19 -15.91
N ALA A 728 0.01 6.77 -15.45
CA ALA A 728 1.16 7.65 -15.31
C ALA A 728 1.68 8.21 -16.65
N ALA A 729 1.58 7.43 -17.74
CA ALA A 729 1.97 7.91 -19.06
C ALA A 729 1.02 9.00 -19.57
N TRP A 730 -0.31 8.88 -19.33
CA TRP A 730 -1.27 9.93 -19.68
C TRP A 730 -1.09 11.20 -18.84
N ASP A 731 -0.90 11.05 -17.52
CA ASP A 731 -0.68 12.18 -16.62
C ASP A 731 0.58 12.97 -17.02
N ASN A 732 1.71 12.28 -17.19
CA ASN A 732 2.93 12.93 -17.62
C ASN A 732 2.89 13.47 -19.07
N ALA A 733 2.01 12.95 -19.93
CA ALA A 733 1.73 13.56 -21.23
C ALA A 733 1.05 14.93 -21.07
N LYS A 734 0.08 15.06 -20.13
CA LYS A 734 -0.52 16.36 -19.75
C LYS A 734 0.56 17.32 -19.24
N LYS A 735 1.41 16.88 -18.31
CA LYS A 735 2.51 17.70 -17.76
C LYS A 735 3.50 18.16 -18.84
N ILE A 736 3.82 17.35 -19.86
CA ILE A 736 4.65 17.78 -21.00
C ILE A 736 3.98 18.94 -21.77
N VAL A 737 2.69 18.83 -22.04
CA VAL A 737 1.94 19.88 -22.76
C VAL A 737 1.90 21.18 -21.96
N GLU A 738 1.77 21.08 -20.64
CA GLU A 738 1.72 22.23 -19.73
C GLU A 738 3.07 22.90 -19.54
N THR A 739 4.12 22.11 -19.26
CA THR A 739 5.43 22.63 -18.84
C THR A 739 6.38 22.87 -20.00
N LYS A 740 6.61 21.83 -20.85
CA LYS A 740 7.59 21.90 -21.94
C LYS A 740 7.04 22.62 -23.17
N LEU A 741 5.80 22.29 -23.56
CA LEU A 741 5.17 22.90 -24.74
C LEU A 741 4.49 24.24 -24.41
N LYS A 742 4.17 24.50 -23.14
CA LYS A 742 3.48 25.72 -22.65
C LYS A 742 2.17 25.99 -23.43
N GLN A 743 1.39 24.93 -23.68
CA GLN A 743 0.15 24.95 -24.48
C GLN A 743 -1.12 24.73 -23.61
N LYS A 744 -1.13 25.25 -22.37
CA LYS A 744 -2.32 25.22 -21.52
C LYS A 744 -3.52 25.89 -22.21
N GLY A 745 -4.70 25.29 -22.10
CA GLY A 745 -5.95 25.81 -22.68
C GLY A 745 -6.14 25.59 -24.18
N THR A 746 -5.24 24.85 -24.85
CA THR A 746 -5.39 24.44 -26.26
C THR A 746 -6.17 23.12 -26.39
N ASP A 747 -6.57 22.77 -27.63
CA ASP A 747 -7.22 21.49 -27.93
C ASP A 747 -6.30 20.28 -27.57
N LEU A 748 -4.99 20.43 -27.76
CA LEU A 748 -4.02 19.42 -27.34
C LEU A 748 -4.02 19.25 -25.84
N HIS A 749 -4.07 20.34 -25.08
CA HIS A 749 -4.18 20.27 -23.62
C HIS A 749 -5.49 19.58 -23.21
N ALA A 750 -6.62 19.94 -23.79
CA ALA A 750 -7.91 19.28 -23.52
C ALA A 750 -7.85 17.77 -23.84
N ALA A 751 -7.21 17.36 -24.93
CA ALA A 751 -7.02 15.96 -25.29
C ALA A 751 -6.17 15.19 -24.27
N THR A 752 -5.11 15.79 -23.73
CA THR A 752 -4.27 15.17 -22.71
C THR A 752 -4.93 15.15 -21.33
N VAL A 753 -5.72 16.15 -20.95
CA VAL A 753 -6.57 16.13 -19.74
C VAL A 753 -7.59 14.99 -19.79
N ILE A 754 -8.20 14.72 -20.96
CA ILE A 754 -9.10 13.57 -21.13
C ILE A 754 -8.33 12.26 -20.91
N GLY A 755 -7.10 12.14 -21.42
CA GLY A 755 -6.25 10.97 -21.19
C GLY A 755 -5.95 10.74 -19.71
N ASP A 756 -5.59 11.80 -18.98
CA ASP A 756 -5.36 11.77 -17.55
C ASP A 756 -6.61 11.38 -16.77
N THR A 757 -7.77 11.98 -17.09
CA THR A 757 -9.08 11.61 -16.49
C THR A 757 -9.41 10.12 -16.68
N VAL A 758 -9.06 9.50 -17.82
CA VAL A 758 -9.19 8.04 -18.03
C VAL A 758 -8.19 7.28 -17.17
N GLY A 759 -7.00 7.80 -17.01
CA GLY A 759 -5.90 7.21 -16.24
C GLY A 759 -6.11 7.22 -14.73
N ASP A 760 -6.80 8.22 -14.20
CA ASP A 760 -6.97 8.46 -12.78
C ASP A 760 -7.55 7.26 -11.99
N PRO A 761 -8.71 6.69 -12.36
CA PRO A 761 -9.23 5.52 -11.68
C PRO A 761 -8.31 4.29 -11.86
N PHE A 762 -7.45 4.29 -12.87
CA PHE A 762 -6.49 3.22 -13.11
C PHE A 762 -5.27 3.35 -12.21
N LYS A 763 -4.55 4.49 -12.28
CA LYS A 763 -3.25 4.67 -11.60
C LYS A 763 -3.37 4.82 -10.08
N ASP A 764 -4.42 5.49 -9.59
CA ASP A 764 -4.52 5.92 -8.19
C ASP A 764 -5.69 5.29 -7.41
N THR A 765 -6.57 4.50 -8.07
CA THR A 765 -7.63 3.75 -7.39
C THR A 765 -7.45 2.25 -7.54
N SER A 766 -7.67 1.71 -8.73
CA SER A 766 -7.73 0.26 -8.94
C SER A 766 -6.35 -0.40 -8.79
N SER A 767 -5.30 0.14 -9.43
CA SER A 767 -3.97 -0.47 -9.39
C SER A 767 -3.41 -0.56 -7.99
N VAL A 768 -3.53 0.50 -7.23
CA VAL A 768 -2.93 0.62 -5.90
C VAL A 768 -3.71 -0.13 -4.83
N ALA A 769 -5.03 -0.19 -4.96
CA ALA A 769 -5.88 -0.93 -4.03
C ALA A 769 -5.79 -2.47 -4.23
N MET A 770 -5.27 -2.94 -5.36
CA MET A 770 -5.00 -4.37 -5.56
C MET A 770 -3.95 -4.91 -4.59
N ASN A 771 -2.92 -4.12 -4.26
CA ASN A 771 -1.87 -4.53 -3.33
C ASN A 771 -2.45 -4.98 -1.96
N PRO A 772 -3.13 -4.13 -1.17
CA PRO A 772 -3.71 -4.57 0.10
C PRO A 772 -4.85 -5.59 -0.07
N VAL A 773 -5.57 -5.60 -1.19
CA VAL A 773 -6.62 -6.62 -1.44
C VAL A 773 -6.00 -8.01 -1.60
N ILE A 774 -4.89 -8.15 -2.34
CA ILE A 774 -4.18 -9.43 -2.48
C ILE A 774 -3.71 -9.92 -1.12
N LYS A 775 -3.07 -9.07 -0.32
CA LYS A 775 -2.57 -9.41 1.01
C LYS A 775 -3.71 -9.74 1.98
N PHE A 776 -4.76 -8.92 2.00
CA PHE A 776 -5.94 -9.19 2.84
C PHE A 776 -6.57 -10.54 2.48
N THR A 777 -6.74 -10.84 1.19
CA THR A 777 -7.36 -12.09 0.74
C THR A 777 -6.49 -13.30 1.09
N THR A 778 -5.17 -13.18 1.03
CA THR A 778 -4.26 -14.28 1.40
C THR A 778 -4.17 -14.49 2.91
N LEU A 779 -4.01 -13.42 3.70
CA LEU A 779 -3.94 -13.52 5.17
C LEU A 779 -5.26 -13.94 5.81
N PHE A 780 -6.35 -13.26 5.44
CA PHE A 780 -7.67 -13.62 5.92
C PHE A 780 -8.11 -14.99 5.38
N GLY A 781 -7.67 -15.29 4.16
CA GLY A 781 -7.91 -16.56 3.49
C GLY A 781 -7.30 -17.76 4.19
N LEU A 782 -6.13 -17.59 4.80
CA LEU A 782 -5.52 -18.61 5.63
C LEU A 782 -6.43 -18.98 6.81
N LEU A 783 -6.88 -17.97 7.56
CA LEU A 783 -7.84 -18.17 8.66
C LEU A 783 -9.17 -18.79 8.16
N ALA A 784 -9.66 -18.37 7.00
CA ALA A 784 -10.90 -18.86 6.41
C ALA A 784 -10.79 -20.33 6.00
N VAL A 785 -9.66 -20.75 5.41
CA VAL A 785 -9.44 -22.16 5.01
C VAL A 785 -9.28 -23.07 6.23
N GLU A 786 -8.53 -22.66 7.24
CA GLU A 786 -8.37 -23.44 8.46
C GLU A 786 -9.71 -23.59 9.20
N LEU A 787 -10.53 -22.54 9.22
CA LEU A 787 -11.89 -22.55 9.72
C LEU A 787 -12.76 -23.57 8.95
N ALA A 788 -12.71 -23.54 7.62
CA ALA A 788 -13.47 -24.45 6.76
C ALA A 788 -13.05 -25.91 6.95
N VAL A 789 -11.74 -26.19 7.00
CA VAL A 789 -11.19 -27.53 7.18
C VAL A 789 -11.56 -28.09 8.56
N SER A 790 -11.43 -27.28 9.62
CA SER A 790 -11.81 -27.70 10.97
C SER A 790 -13.31 -28.01 11.06
N LEU A 791 -14.19 -27.17 10.52
CA LEU A 791 -15.63 -27.41 10.46
C LEU A 791 -15.96 -28.65 9.64
N THR A 792 -15.28 -28.84 8.49
CA THR A 792 -15.52 -30.03 7.66
C THR A 792 -15.18 -31.32 8.40
N ARG A 793 -14.07 -31.32 9.14
CA ARG A 793 -13.64 -32.47 9.95
C ARG A 793 -14.63 -32.77 11.07
N ASP A 794 -15.10 -31.73 11.76
CA ASP A 794 -15.91 -31.91 12.97
C ASP A 794 -17.40 -32.12 12.67
N GLN A 795 -17.94 -31.48 11.60
CA GLN A 795 -19.38 -31.47 11.29
C GLN A 795 -19.73 -32.07 9.90
N GLY A 796 -18.70 -32.45 9.13
CA GLY A 796 -18.87 -32.96 7.78
C GLY A 796 -19.05 -31.85 6.72
N THR A 797 -19.02 -32.25 5.45
CA THR A 797 -19.05 -31.31 4.29
C THR A 797 -20.41 -30.63 4.09
N GLY A 798 -21.50 -31.17 4.64
CA GLY A 798 -22.85 -30.63 4.44
C GLY A 798 -23.00 -29.22 5.02
N LEU A 799 -22.51 -28.98 6.23
CA LEU A 799 -22.59 -27.68 6.87
C LEU A 799 -21.71 -26.64 6.15
N THR A 800 -20.49 -27.01 5.80
CA THR A 800 -19.56 -26.11 5.11
C THR A 800 -20.09 -25.67 3.75
N HIS A 801 -20.71 -26.58 2.98
CA HIS A 801 -21.32 -26.23 1.68
C HIS A 801 -22.57 -25.33 1.84
N ILE A 802 -23.39 -25.53 2.90
CA ILE A 802 -24.51 -24.60 3.17
C ILE A 802 -23.99 -23.22 3.52
N LEU A 803 -22.96 -23.12 4.37
CA LEU A 803 -22.33 -21.85 4.72
C LEU A 803 -21.69 -21.17 3.48
N ALA A 804 -21.00 -21.96 2.64
CA ALA A 804 -20.48 -21.47 1.37
C ALA A 804 -21.56 -20.85 0.49
N LEU A 805 -22.72 -21.51 0.37
CA LEU A 805 -23.86 -20.98 -0.40
C LEU A 805 -24.41 -19.69 0.21
N CYS A 806 -24.52 -19.60 1.52
CA CYS A 806 -24.94 -18.38 2.21
C CYS A 806 -23.96 -17.23 1.98
N PHE A 807 -22.66 -17.47 2.14
CA PHE A 807 -21.61 -16.48 1.89
C PHE A 807 -21.58 -16.05 0.42
N PHE A 808 -21.75 -17.00 -0.50
CA PHE A 808 -21.86 -16.72 -1.93
C PHE A 808 -23.03 -15.80 -2.25
N ALA A 809 -24.21 -16.06 -1.70
CA ALA A 809 -25.38 -15.20 -1.91
C ALA A 809 -25.13 -13.76 -1.43
N VAL A 810 -24.46 -13.59 -0.28
CA VAL A 810 -24.09 -12.27 0.24
C VAL A 810 -23.04 -11.61 -0.66
N SER A 811 -22.00 -12.34 -1.07
CA SER A 811 -20.97 -11.83 -1.99
C SER A 811 -21.58 -11.37 -3.31
N VAL A 812 -22.43 -12.19 -3.95
CA VAL A 812 -23.13 -11.85 -5.20
C VAL A 812 -24.04 -10.63 -5.03
N PHE A 813 -24.68 -10.47 -3.90
CA PHE A 813 -25.47 -9.28 -3.61
C PHE A 813 -24.60 -8.01 -3.64
N PHE A 814 -23.41 -8.01 -3.03
CA PHE A 814 -22.51 -6.87 -3.04
C PHE A 814 -21.82 -6.67 -4.39
N VAL A 815 -21.51 -7.76 -5.10
CA VAL A 815 -21.04 -7.70 -6.50
C VAL A 815 -22.10 -7.03 -7.39
N TYR A 816 -23.35 -7.47 -7.32
CA TYR A 816 -24.47 -6.87 -8.04
C TYR A 816 -24.64 -5.37 -7.70
N ARG A 817 -24.58 -5.05 -6.40
CA ARG A 817 -24.76 -3.69 -5.92
C ARG A 817 -23.59 -2.78 -6.33
N SER A 818 -22.35 -3.29 -6.44
CA SER A 818 -21.20 -2.51 -6.89
C SER A 818 -21.32 -2.04 -8.33
N PHE A 819 -21.99 -2.82 -9.18
CA PHE A 819 -22.26 -2.49 -10.57
C PHE A 819 -23.59 -1.73 -10.74
N TYR A 820 -24.67 -2.42 -10.48
CA TYR A 820 -26.02 -1.94 -10.82
C TYR A 820 -26.57 -0.92 -9.83
N GLY A 821 -26.16 -0.98 -8.56
CA GLY A 821 -26.53 -0.01 -7.53
C GLY A 821 -25.72 1.29 -7.54
N MET A 822 -24.74 1.39 -8.44
CA MET A 822 -23.88 2.56 -8.63
C MET A 822 -23.86 3.06 -10.08
N ARG A 823 -24.86 2.76 -10.90
CA ARG A 823 -24.93 3.29 -12.26
C ARG A 823 -25.33 4.76 -12.28
N ILE A 824 -24.79 5.49 -13.25
CA ILE A 824 -25.27 6.81 -13.62
C ILE A 824 -26.63 6.61 -14.29
N SER A 825 -27.68 7.18 -13.71
CA SER A 825 -29.00 7.25 -14.32
C SER A 825 -29.23 8.68 -14.79
N SER A 826 -29.55 8.86 -16.05
CA SER A 826 -30.19 10.10 -16.52
C SER A 826 -31.57 10.18 -15.89
N GLU A 827 -31.82 11.14 -15.01
CA GLU A 827 -33.17 11.48 -14.58
C GLU A 827 -33.89 12.22 -15.71
#